data_2fce7fe1809104b50d38179f7645af31
#
_entry.id   2fce7fe1809104b50d38179f7645af31
#
_cell.length_a   1.000
_cell.length_b   1.000
_cell.length_c   1.000
_cell.angle_alpha   90.00
_cell.angle_beta   90.00
_cell.angle_gamma   90.00
#
_symmetry.space_group_name_H-M   'P 1'
#
loop_
_entity.id
_entity.type
_entity.pdbx_description
1 polymer ?
#
loop_
_entity_poly.entity_id
_entity_poly.type
_entity_poly.pdbx_seq_one_letter_code
_entity_poly.pdbx_strand_id
1 'polypeptide(L)'
;MTHLFYLILSQLSTGAFLRIVTPTGIFFHYLVLFHVTSGFLFLGFGSFHLFRKYKSGEGLISSVQDSLISLTVLFGVFTFLTGRIGNLGEILVTLHLVSAIGFILATLVQYQTRNKKLIRHGIGLILAVGVLLGVNKIYNSKSITIENDKTDFFPSPVKTETGHYINASAIDRSQRCGTSGCHPDIYAQWQQSVHRLSSFNNPFYKSSVDYLMSTADSTTVRWCAGCHDPVMLLSGMMEGKIDFNSHEAQSGITCETCHGITSIQDITGNGNYVLDHPVEYPFSHSSGILQKINQMLIKVEPRAHRQKMLLPVHSEGEFCMTCHKVSLDKPQNNYRWLRGQNEYDAWHHSGVSGNAVASFYAPTSPLKCQNCHMGLEVSNDKGNDAGKVRGHFFNAVNTALPSLKDHLNPEWIKRSTDFMQDEKIAVDFYGVEIDGNYTSPLQDKITLQPSTKVRIDVVVRTKGIGHKFPGGTIDSNEPWLQVFVQNENGETIYGSGLLDGKKFVDQSAHFFRGILLDKHGEFILKRNPHEWVTTLYNNSIPPGSAEVIHYEWDIPDGVNGGFKIIANLNYRKFNRSITETFLDEPIYLPIVTMASDTVTIVVHSQNSNLKVEDAIRINDYGIGMLRQNNLEAARTAFTRVTELNPKYADGYINLARVHIKEGKFDLASQALLFAEFIKPKFPKVAFFRGLIAKKLGNYPKAIQLFEQVRKTHPEDRININELGQ
;
A
#
# COMPACT_ATOMS: atom_id res chain seq x y z
N MET A 1 16.08 7.06 -57.48
CA MET A 1 15.76 8.28 -56.78
C MET A 1 14.30 8.35 -56.29
N THR A 2 13.31 8.02 -57.09
CA THR A 2 11.87 8.12 -56.76
C THR A 2 11.48 7.29 -55.52
N HIS A 3 11.92 6.04 -55.41
CA HIS A 3 11.60 5.17 -54.28
C HIS A 3 12.24 5.64 -52.95
N LEU A 4 13.48 6.11 -53.00
CA LEU A 4 14.17 6.66 -51.83
C LEU A 4 13.45 7.92 -51.30
N PHE A 5 12.96 8.76 -52.22
CA PHE A 5 12.18 9.95 -51.87
C PHE A 5 10.88 9.58 -51.13
N TYR A 6 10.11 8.59 -51.61
CA TYR A 6 8.89 8.15 -50.92
C TYR A 6 9.17 7.54 -49.54
N LEU A 7 10.29 6.81 -49.40
CA LEU A 7 10.72 6.30 -48.10
C LEU A 7 11.08 7.44 -47.13
N ILE A 8 11.77 8.46 -47.59
CA ILE A 8 12.09 9.66 -46.78
C ILE A 8 10.78 10.35 -46.35
N LEU A 9 9.85 10.56 -47.27
CA LEU A 9 8.58 11.22 -46.98
C LEU A 9 7.76 10.42 -45.96
N SER A 10 7.73 9.10 -46.11
CA SER A 10 7.08 8.18 -45.17
C SER A 10 7.72 8.27 -43.77
N GLN A 11 9.05 8.23 -43.68
CA GLN A 11 9.77 8.36 -42.40
C GLN A 11 9.51 9.70 -41.71
N LEU A 12 9.54 10.81 -42.46
CA LEU A 12 9.28 12.13 -41.90
C LEU A 12 7.82 12.29 -41.43
N SER A 13 6.88 11.78 -42.22
CA SER A 13 5.45 11.86 -41.88
C SER A 13 5.13 11.05 -40.62
N THR A 14 5.59 9.80 -40.56
CA THR A 14 5.36 8.92 -39.42
C THR A 14 6.13 9.38 -38.18
N GLY A 15 7.38 9.82 -38.32
CA GLY A 15 8.17 10.35 -37.22
C GLY A 15 7.56 11.62 -36.62
N ALA A 16 7.09 12.57 -37.46
CA ALA A 16 6.39 13.77 -36.99
C ALA A 16 5.09 13.42 -36.26
N PHE A 17 4.28 12.50 -36.84
CA PHE A 17 3.06 12.01 -36.21
C PHE A 17 3.35 11.40 -34.83
N LEU A 18 4.30 10.47 -34.72
CA LEU A 18 4.66 9.79 -33.48
C LEU A 18 5.19 10.75 -32.40
N ARG A 19 5.70 11.92 -32.79
CA ARG A 19 6.17 12.95 -31.85
C ARG A 19 5.02 13.84 -31.33
N ILE A 20 4.08 14.16 -32.19
CA ILE A 20 3.00 15.14 -31.91
C ILE A 20 1.83 14.48 -31.15
N VAL A 21 1.53 13.24 -31.49
CA VAL A 21 0.34 12.55 -30.96
C VAL A 21 0.65 11.86 -29.64
N THR A 22 -0.29 11.96 -28.71
CA THR A 22 -0.26 11.16 -27.46
C THR A 22 -0.35 9.67 -27.83
N PRO A 23 0.50 8.81 -27.25
CA PRO A 23 0.53 7.38 -27.60
C PRO A 23 -0.70 6.67 -27.02
N THR A 24 -1.76 6.59 -27.81
CA THR A 24 -3.02 5.92 -27.47
C THR A 24 -3.44 4.94 -28.56
N GLY A 25 -3.92 3.79 -28.14
CA GLY A 25 -4.51 2.77 -29.02
C GLY A 25 -3.52 2.00 -29.90
N ILE A 26 -4.00 0.90 -30.46
CA ILE A 26 -3.23 -0.05 -31.26
C ILE A 26 -2.73 0.56 -32.59
N PHE A 27 -3.48 1.51 -33.17
CA PHE A 27 -3.10 2.21 -34.40
C PHE A 27 -1.77 2.95 -34.26
N PHE A 28 -1.56 3.64 -33.14
CA PHE A 28 -0.29 4.30 -32.85
C PHE A 28 0.88 3.32 -32.88
N HIS A 29 0.70 2.14 -32.30
CA HIS A 29 1.77 1.12 -32.24
C HIS A 29 2.03 0.44 -33.59
N TYR A 30 1.02 0.30 -34.43
CA TYR A 30 1.24 -0.12 -35.84
C TYR A 30 2.02 0.94 -36.63
N LEU A 31 1.83 2.22 -36.36
CA LEU A 31 2.66 3.28 -36.95
C LEU A 31 4.10 3.27 -36.43
N VAL A 32 4.31 2.95 -35.14
CA VAL A 32 5.67 2.70 -34.61
C VAL A 32 6.32 1.54 -35.35
N LEU A 33 5.62 0.43 -35.49
CA LEU A 33 6.12 -0.73 -36.25
C LEU A 33 6.44 -0.36 -37.69
N PHE A 34 5.56 0.38 -38.38
CA PHE A 34 5.77 0.85 -39.75
C PHE A 34 6.96 1.79 -39.84
N HIS A 35 7.13 2.74 -38.94
CA HIS A 35 8.26 3.66 -38.88
C HIS A 35 9.59 2.90 -38.73
N VAL A 36 9.65 1.94 -37.82
CA VAL A 36 10.84 1.10 -37.60
C VAL A 36 11.16 0.23 -38.81
N THR A 37 10.17 -0.47 -39.37
CA THR A 37 10.39 -1.37 -40.54
C THR A 37 10.77 -0.60 -41.79
N SER A 38 10.11 0.52 -42.08
CA SER A 38 10.49 1.39 -43.19
C SER A 38 11.85 2.07 -42.99
N GLY A 39 12.25 2.32 -41.72
CA GLY A 39 13.58 2.76 -41.35
C GLY A 39 14.69 1.74 -41.70
N PHE A 40 14.45 0.46 -41.42
CA PHE A 40 15.38 -0.60 -41.83
C PHE A 40 15.47 -0.75 -43.36
N LEU A 41 14.37 -0.61 -44.09
CA LEU A 41 14.39 -0.57 -45.55
C LEU A 41 15.21 0.64 -46.06
N PHE A 42 15.03 1.80 -45.42
CA PHE A 42 15.80 3.00 -45.73
C PHE A 42 17.28 2.81 -45.45
N LEU A 43 17.68 2.14 -44.37
CA LEU A 43 19.06 1.75 -44.08
C LEU A 43 19.63 0.88 -45.20
N GLY A 44 18.91 -0.14 -45.63
CA GLY A 44 19.35 -1.02 -46.73
C GLY A 44 19.58 -0.25 -48.05
N PHE A 45 18.58 0.53 -48.48
CA PHE A 45 18.70 1.35 -49.69
C PHE A 45 19.76 2.45 -49.57
N GLY A 46 19.85 3.08 -48.41
CA GLY A 46 20.88 4.12 -48.12
C GLY A 46 22.29 3.55 -48.15
N SER A 47 22.51 2.40 -47.52
CA SER A 47 23.81 1.70 -47.56
C SER A 47 24.21 1.26 -48.97
N PHE A 48 23.24 0.75 -49.74
CA PHE A 48 23.48 0.43 -51.14
C PHE A 48 23.84 1.65 -52.00
N HIS A 49 23.17 2.77 -51.75
CA HIS A 49 23.46 4.04 -52.44
C HIS A 49 24.87 4.56 -52.09
N LEU A 50 25.26 4.54 -50.83
CA LEU A 50 26.60 4.93 -50.36
C LEU A 50 27.68 3.99 -50.93
N PHE A 51 27.46 2.68 -50.96
CA PHE A 51 28.35 1.70 -51.56
C PHE A 51 28.56 1.94 -53.06
N ARG A 52 27.50 2.29 -53.80
CA ARG A 52 27.57 2.62 -55.21
C ARG A 52 28.39 3.90 -55.45
N LYS A 53 28.19 4.92 -54.62
CA LYS A 53 28.99 6.18 -54.65
C LYS A 53 30.48 5.94 -54.36
N TYR A 54 30.77 5.10 -53.37
CA TYR A 54 32.14 4.68 -53.05
C TYR A 54 32.80 3.98 -54.25
N LYS A 55 32.08 3.08 -54.94
CA LYS A 55 32.58 2.34 -56.09
C LYS A 55 32.79 3.23 -57.32
N SER A 56 32.09 4.39 -57.40
CA SER A 56 32.27 5.37 -58.49
C SER A 56 33.45 6.36 -58.25
N GLY A 57 34.18 6.21 -57.12
CA GLY A 57 35.30 7.10 -56.78
C GLY A 57 34.88 8.41 -56.11
N GLU A 58 33.58 8.59 -55.84
CA GLU A 58 33.11 9.70 -55.02
C GLU A 58 33.35 9.37 -53.55
N GLY A 59 33.86 10.32 -52.76
CA GLY A 59 34.07 10.10 -51.33
C GLY A 59 32.80 9.61 -50.60
N LEU A 60 32.99 8.78 -49.59
CA LEU A 60 31.89 8.11 -48.86
C LEU A 60 30.89 9.11 -48.29
N ILE A 61 31.32 10.29 -47.86
CA ILE A 61 30.53 11.39 -47.34
C ILE A 61 30.87 12.66 -48.12
N SER A 62 30.24 12.83 -49.27
CA SER A 62 30.53 13.94 -50.17
C SER A 62 29.75 15.23 -49.90
N SER A 63 28.73 15.18 -48.98
CA SER A 63 27.91 16.34 -48.67
C SER A 63 27.44 16.34 -47.21
N VAL A 64 27.09 17.51 -46.71
CA VAL A 64 26.47 17.66 -45.38
C VAL A 64 25.18 16.79 -45.25
N GLN A 65 24.45 16.61 -46.34
CA GLN A 65 23.28 15.76 -46.39
C GLN A 65 23.58 14.27 -46.14
N ASP A 66 24.64 13.73 -46.80
CA ASP A 66 25.04 12.33 -46.64
C ASP A 66 25.50 12.08 -45.20
N SER A 67 26.14 13.07 -44.57
CA SER A 67 26.49 12.99 -43.12
C SER A 67 25.30 12.99 -42.23
N LEU A 68 24.33 13.89 -42.40
CA LEU A 68 23.16 14.01 -41.59
C LEU A 68 22.23 12.79 -41.74
N ILE A 69 22.06 12.24 -42.93
CA ILE A 69 21.27 11.03 -43.15
C ILE A 69 21.91 9.82 -42.46
N SER A 70 23.25 9.73 -42.54
CA SER A 70 24.00 8.65 -41.89
C SER A 70 23.87 8.71 -40.38
N LEU A 71 23.96 9.90 -39.79
CA LEU A 71 23.74 10.12 -38.36
C LEU A 71 22.31 9.82 -37.94
N THR A 72 21.32 10.24 -38.71
CA THR A 72 19.89 9.93 -38.43
C THR A 72 19.63 8.43 -38.38
N VAL A 73 20.17 7.69 -39.37
CA VAL A 73 20.04 6.23 -39.39
C VAL A 73 20.76 5.58 -38.23
N LEU A 74 22.02 6.02 -37.96
CA LEU A 74 22.84 5.50 -36.87
C LEU A 74 22.12 5.66 -35.52
N PHE A 75 21.67 6.86 -35.20
CA PHE A 75 20.96 7.12 -33.94
C PHE A 75 19.60 6.40 -33.89
N GLY A 76 18.91 6.26 -35.03
CA GLY A 76 17.68 5.47 -35.09
C GLY A 76 17.91 3.99 -34.78
N VAL A 77 18.96 3.37 -35.32
CA VAL A 77 19.34 1.99 -35.01
C VAL A 77 19.77 1.83 -33.57
N PHE A 78 20.57 2.74 -33.03
CA PHE A 78 20.93 2.69 -31.61
C PHE A 78 19.72 2.85 -30.71
N THR A 79 18.79 3.76 -31.00
CA THR A 79 17.54 3.92 -30.28
C THR A 79 16.70 2.63 -30.31
N PHE A 80 16.65 1.95 -31.46
CA PHE A 80 15.95 0.69 -31.60
C PHE A 80 16.58 -0.42 -30.74
N LEU A 81 17.91 -0.53 -30.73
CA LEU A 81 18.65 -1.55 -29.98
C LEU A 81 18.60 -1.34 -28.48
N THR A 82 18.72 -0.11 -28.01
CA THR A 82 18.77 0.24 -26.58
C THR A 82 17.38 0.48 -25.98
N GLY A 83 16.38 0.77 -26.80
CA GLY A 83 15.10 1.29 -26.38
C GLY A 83 15.19 2.74 -25.90
N ARG A 84 14.04 3.37 -25.71
CA ARG A 84 13.89 4.74 -25.18
C ARG A 84 13.75 4.72 -23.66
N ILE A 85 14.71 4.09 -22.97
CA ILE A 85 14.66 3.89 -21.52
C ILE A 85 15.93 4.48 -20.90
N GLY A 86 15.73 5.29 -19.84
CA GLY A 86 16.82 6.00 -19.16
C GLY A 86 17.43 7.15 -19.96
N ASN A 87 18.40 7.83 -19.36
CA ASN A 87 19.01 9.03 -19.93
C ASN A 87 19.65 8.79 -21.30
N LEU A 88 20.29 7.64 -21.51
CA LEU A 88 20.93 7.32 -22.79
C LEU A 88 19.89 7.17 -23.92
N GLY A 89 18.76 6.50 -23.65
CA GLY A 89 17.70 6.35 -24.65
C GLY A 89 17.09 7.69 -25.07
N GLU A 90 16.84 8.59 -24.14
CA GLU A 90 16.34 9.95 -24.45
C GLU A 90 17.37 10.80 -25.22
N ILE A 91 18.65 10.69 -24.90
CA ILE A 91 19.71 11.34 -25.64
C ILE A 91 19.76 10.84 -27.10
N LEU A 92 19.69 9.52 -27.32
CA LEU A 92 19.72 8.93 -28.68
C LEU A 92 18.49 9.33 -29.50
N VAL A 93 17.31 9.39 -28.91
CA VAL A 93 16.09 9.89 -29.57
C VAL A 93 16.24 11.37 -29.94
N THR A 94 16.81 12.18 -29.05
CA THR A 94 17.05 13.59 -29.30
C THR A 94 18.02 13.78 -30.45
N LEU A 95 19.13 13.03 -30.46
CA LEU A 95 20.13 13.07 -31.55
C LEU A 95 19.55 12.59 -32.88
N HIS A 96 18.72 11.55 -32.87
CA HIS A 96 17.95 11.07 -34.04
C HIS A 96 17.04 12.17 -34.60
N LEU A 97 16.29 12.85 -33.74
CA LEU A 97 15.41 13.95 -34.14
C LEU A 97 16.18 15.16 -34.67
N VAL A 98 17.23 15.60 -33.96
CA VAL A 98 18.06 16.75 -34.36
C VAL A 98 18.74 16.50 -35.71
N SER A 99 19.30 15.31 -35.92
CA SER A 99 19.92 14.94 -37.20
C SER A 99 18.90 14.84 -38.34
N ALA A 100 17.69 14.36 -38.07
CA ALA A 100 16.58 14.31 -39.05
C ALA A 100 16.13 15.76 -39.43
N ILE A 101 15.96 16.64 -38.46
CA ILE A 101 15.64 18.06 -38.72
C ILE A 101 16.77 18.74 -39.52
N GLY A 102 18.02 18.53 -39.14
CA GLY A 102 19.19 19.03 -39.87
C GLY A 102 19.22 18.57 -41.32
N PHE A 103 18.93 17.28 -41.56
CA PHE A 103 18.79 16.73 -42.89
C PHE A 103 17.69 17.40 -43.73
N ILE A 104 16.52 17.65 -43.12
CA ILE A 104 15.41 18.35 -43.76
C ILE A 104 15.84 19.77 -44.14
N LEU A 105 16.45 20.53 -43.21
CA LEU A 105 16.90 21.89 -43.45
C LEU A 105 17.98 21.95 -44.55
N ALA A 106 18.96 21.07 -44.52
CA ALA A 106 19.98 20.97 -45.56
C ALA A 106 19.39 20.67 -46.95
N THR A 107 18.36 19.80 -46.97
CA THR A 107 17.61 19.46 -48.19
C THR A 107 16.84 20.67 -48.72
N LEU A 108 16.17 21.41 -47.83
CA LEU A 108 15.47 22.64 -48.18
C LEU A 108 16.39 23.71 -48.74
N VAL A 109 17.53 23.96 -48.12
CA VAL A 109 18.52 24.94 -48.58
C VAL A 109 19.07 24.56 -49.97
N GLN A 110 19.40 23.31 -50.20
CA GLN A 110 19.90 22.84 -51.48
C GLN A 110 18.87 22.90 -52.60
N TYR A 111 17.58 22.75 -52.30
CA TYR A 111 16.48 22.79 -53.28
C TYR A 111 15.89 24.19 -53.47
N GLN A 112 16.13 25.16 -52.55
CA GLN A 112 15.64 26.52 -52.68
C GLN A 112 16.10 27.19 -53.98
N THR A 113 17.17 26.67 -54.60
CA THR A 113 17.72 27.14 -55.88
C THR A 113 17.09 26.50 -57.12
N ARG A 114 16.24 25.50 -56.99
CA ARG A 114 15.79 24.69 -58.13
C ARG A 114 14.33 24.16 -58.09
N ASN A 115 13.24 24.89 -57.90
CA ASN A 115 11.94 24.47 -58.39
C ASN A 115 10.73 24.52 -57.44
N LYS A 116 9.56 24.87 -58.04
CA LYS A 116 8.17 24.75 -57.57
C LYS A 116 7.78 23.31 -57.04
N LYS A 117 8.60 22.28 -57.29
CA LYS A 117 8.40 20.90 -56.77
C LYS A 117 8.51 20.82 -55.26
N LEU A 118 9.33 21.63 -54.58
CA LEU A 118 9.52 21.61 -53.12
C LEU A 118 8.24 21.97 -52.37
N ILE A 119 7.49 22.98 -52.86
CA ILE A 119 6.21 23.37 -52.27
C ILE A 119 5.22 22.22 -52.33
N ARG A 120 5.18 21.49 -53.46
CA ARG A 120 4.33 20.28 -53.60
C ARG A 120 4.69 19.18 -52.59
N HIS A 121 5.96 18.98 -52.29
CA HIS A 121 6.43 17.95 -51.35
C HIS A 121 6.17 18.36 -49.89
N GLY A 122 6.36 19.64 -49.54
CA GLY A 122 5.98 20.17 -48.22
C GLY A 122 4.47 20.07 -47.97
N ILE A 123 3.64 20.40 -48.96
CA ILE A 123 2.20 20.22 -48.92
C ILE A 123 1.86 18.72 -48.76
N GLY A 124 2.53 17.83 -49.51
CA GLY A 124 2.37 16.38 -49.42
C GLY A 124 2.65 15.85 -47.99
N LEU A 125 3.71 16.35 -47.34
CA LEU A 125 4.02 15.98 -45.95
C LEU A 125 2.92 16.43 -44.98
N ILE A 126 2.49 17.69 -45.10
CA ILE A 126 1.43 18.23 -44.22
C ILE A 126 0.13 17.44 -44.41
N LEU A 127 -0.24 17.15 -45.67
CA LEU A 127 -1.41 16.35 -45.97
C LEU A 127 -1.31 14.91 -45.42
N ALA A 128 -0.13 14.28 -45.55
CA ALA A 128 0.09 12.94 -45.01
C ALA A 128 -0.04 12.90 -43.47
N VAL A 129 0.55 13.87 -42.76
CA VAL A 129 0.38 14.01 -41.31
C VAL A 129 -1.09 14.30 -40.97
N GLY A 130 -1.77 15.17 -41.71
CA GLY A 130 -3.18 15.46 -41.52
C GLY A 130 -4.08 14.22 -41.71
N VAL A 131 -3.81 13.41 -42.72
CA VAL A 131 -4.51 12.13 -42.93
C VAL A 131 -4.26 11.17 -41.76
N LEU A 132 -3.01 11.03 -41.30
CA LEU A 132 -2.68 10.17 -40.16
C LEU A 132 -3.40 10.64 -38.87
N LEU A 133 -3.47 11.95 -38.63
CA LEU A 133 -4.22 12.54 -37.51
C LEU A 133 -5.71 12.24 -37.63
N GLY A 134 -6.28 12.40 -38.83
CA GLY A 134 -7.68 12.10 -39.14
C GLY A 134 -7.99 10.61 -38.91
N VAL A 135 -7.17 9.71 -39.41
CA VAL A 135 -7.33 8.26 -39.22
C VAL A 135 -7.21 7.89 -37.74
N ASN A 136 -6.23 8.44 -37.04
CA ASN A 136 -6.07 8.21 -35.60
C ASN A 136 -7.30 8.68 -34.80
N LYS A 137 -7.87 9.85 -35.15
CA LYS A 137 -9.09 10.36 -34.51
C LYS A 137 -10.29 9.44 -34.81
N ILE A 138 -10.46 9.01 -36.04
CA ILE A 138 -11.55 8.09 -36.43
C ILE A 138 -11.38 6.73 -35.77
N TYR A 139 -10.16 6.22 -35.68
CA TYR A 139 -9.89 4.93 -35.05
C TYR A 139 -10.12 4.96 -33.54
N ASN A 140 -9.68 6.01 -32.88
CA ASN A 140 -9.91 6.19 -31.43
C ASN A 140 -11.35 6.62 -31.09
N SER A 141 -12.10 7.22 -32.04
CA SER A 141 -13.52 7.52 -31.86
C SER A 141 -14.43 6.32 -32.11
N LYS A 142 -13.96 5.29 -32.79
CA LYS A 142 -14.57 3.97 -32.78
C LYS A 142 -14.18 3.25 -31.49
N SER A 143 -14.50 3.80 -30.31
CA SER A 143 -14.78 2.98 -29.15
C SER A 143 -15.85 1.99 -29.63
N ILE A 144 -15.54 0.73 -29.48
CA ILE A 144 -16.39 -0.37 -29.85
C ILE A 144 -17.70 -0.15 -29.09
N THR A 145 -18.72 0.42 -29.78
CA THR A 145 -20.10 0.29 -29.35
C THR A 145 -20.47 -1.16 -29.59
N ILE A 146 -20.12 -2.01 -28.63
CA ILE A 146 -20.73 -3.32 -28.51
C ILE A 146 -22.12 -3.05 -27.98
N GLU A 147 -23.12 -3.31 -28.81
CA GLU A 147 -24.53 -3.25 -28.46
C GLU A 147 -24.81 -4.16 -27.26
N ASN A 148 -25.50 -3.57 -26.25
CA ASN A 148 -26.39 -4.18 -25.28
C ASN A 148 -25.93 -5.45 -24.54
N ASP A 149 -25.13 -5.32 -23.51
CA ASP A 149 -25.43 -5.82 -22.17
C ASP A 149 -24.37 -5.23 -21.22
N LYS A 150 -24.78 -4.21 -20.47
CA LYS A 150 -23.94 -3.72 -19.37
C LYS A 150 -23.75 -4.87 -18.42
N THR A 151 -22.50 -5.32 -18.28
CA THR A 151 -22.16 -6.32 -17.28
C THR A 151 -22.45 -5.79 -15.90
N ASP A 152 -23.24 -6.52 -15.17
CA ASP A 152 -23.49 -6.24 -13.76
C ASP A 152 -22.61 -7.14 -12.90
N PHE A 153 -21.59 -6.57 -12.27
CA PHE A 153 -20.74 -7.30 -11.33
C PHE A 153 -21.39 -7.40 -9.93
N PHE A 154 -22.64 -6.98 -9.81
CA PHE A 154 -23.36 -7.02 -8.54
C PHE A 154 -23.25 -8.40 -7.88
N PRO A 155 -23.03 -8.47 -6.55
CA PRO A 155 -22.97 -7.37 -5.58
C PRO A 155 -21.61 -6.69 -5.42
N SER A 156 -20.61 -6.98 -6.27
CA SER A 156 -19.35 -6.25 -6.29
C SER A 156 -19.55 -4.85 -6.92
N PRO A 157 -19.01 -3.78 -6.32
CA PRO A 157 -19.11 -2.43 -6.90
C PRO A 157 -18.07 -2.15 -8.00
N VAL A 158 -17.24 -3.14 -8.35
CA VAL A 158 -16.25 -3.04 -9.43
C VAL A 158 -16.91 -2.60 -10.73
N LYS A 159 -16.22 -1.78 -11.50
CA LYS A 159 -16.62 -1.41 -12.87
C LYS A 159 -15.46 -1.53 -13.84
N THR A 160 -15.79 -1.66 -15.12
CA THR A 160 -14.84 -1.49 -16.21
C THR A 160 -15.16 -0.20 -16.96
N GLU A 161 -14.17 0.45 -17.58
CA GLU A 161 -14.37 1.68 -18.37
C GLU A 161 -15.39 1.48 -19.51
N THR A 162 -15.40 0.29 -20.09
CA THR A 162 -16.31 -0.04 -21.20
C THR A 162 -17.69 -0.48 -20.75
N GLY A 163 -17.86 -0.85 -19.48
CA GLY A 163 -19.07 -1.50 -18.97
C GLY A 163 -19.24 -2.95 -19.43
N HIS A 164 -18.17 -3.61 -19.94
CA HIS A 164 -18.20 -4.99 -20.45
C HIS A 164 -17.12 -5.85 -19.79
N TYR A 165 -17.27 -7.18 -19.89
CA TYR A 165 -16.23 -8.12 -19.46
C TYR A 165 -14.92 -7.90 -20.23
N ILE A 166 -13.82 -8.19 -19.57
CA ILE A 166 -12.49 -8.15 -20.14
C ILE A 166 -12.00 -9.59 -20.32
N ASN A 167 -11.48 -9.91 -21.50
CA ASN A 167 -10.97 -11.25 -21.75
C ASN A 167 -9.88 -11.62 -20.71
N ALA A 168 -9.99 -12.78 -20.06
CA ALA A 168 -9.03 -13.25 -19.06
C ALA A 168 -7.59 -13.21 -19.58
N SER A 169 -7.38 -13.63 -20.85
CA SER A 169 -6.06 -13.58 -21.48
C SER A 169 -5.46 -12.18 -21.60
N ALA A 170 -6.23 -11.12 -21.39
CA ALA A 170 -5.73 -9.74 -21.38
C ALA A 170 -5.28 -9.28 -19.98
N ILE A 171 -5.89 -9.80 -18.92
CA ILE A 171 -5.66 -9.38 -17.54
C ILE A 171 -4.96 -10.44 -16.68
N ASP A 172 -4.53 -11.55 -17.29
CA ASP A 172 -3.73 -12.59 -16.63
C ASP A 172 -2.44 -12.90 -17.41
N ARG A 173 -1.56 -11.90 -17.49
CA ARG A 173 -0.30 -11.97 -18.26
C ARG A 173 0.92 -11.63 -17.42
N SER A 174 0.83 -11.68 -16.10
CA SER A 174 1.91 -11.28 -15.18
C SER A 174 3.25 -11.92 -15.50
N GLN A 175 3.27 -13.17 -15.97
CA GLN A 175 4.50 -13.84 -16.41
C GLN A 175 5.20 -13.09 -17.56
N ARG A 176 4.46 -12.44 -18.45
CA ARG A 176 5.04 -11.63 -19.54
C ARG A 176 5.70 -10.37 -19.03
N CYS A 177 5.14 -9.77 -17.97
CA CYS A 177 5.75 -8.62 -17.30
C CYS A 177 7.12 -9.00 -16.71
N GLY A 178 7.26 -10.22 -16.18
CA GLY A 178 8.49 -10.78 -15.60
C GLY A 178 9.54 -11.25 -16.61
N THR A 179 9.32 -11.08 -17.92
CA THR A 179 10.34 -11.50 -18.90
C THR A 179 11.63 -10.70 -18.80
N SER A 180 12.76 -11.35 -19.14
CA SER A 180 14.08 -10.73 -19.11
C SER A 180 14.12 -9.43 -19.90
N GLY A 181 14.64 -8.38 -19.26
CA GLY A 181 14.71 -7.03 -19.81
C GLY A 181 13.40 -6.25 -19.75
N CYS A 182 12.41 -6.71 -18.93
CA CYS A 182 11.22 -5.96 -18.51
C CYS A 182 11.26 -5.79 -16.99
N HIS A 183 10.43 -6.56 -16.23
CA HIS A 183 10.29 -6.44 -14.77
C HIS A 183 10.53 -7.78 -14.03
N PRO A 184 11.65 -8.50 -14.25
CA PRO A 184 11.89 -9.80 -13.63
C PRO A 184 11.99 -9.73 -12.10
N ASP A 185 12.60 -8.66 -11.54
CA ASP A 185 12.77 -8.51 -10.09
C ASP A 185 11.41 -8.23 -9.42
N ILE A 186 10.62 -7.31 -9.96
CA ILE A 186 9.26 -7.00 -9.48
C ILE A 186 8.37 -8.25 -9.56
N TYR A 187 8.45 -9.00 -10.65
CA TYR A 187 7.67 -10.23 -10.82
C TYR A 187 8.04 -11.29 -9.78
N ALA A 188 9.34 -11.50 -9.53
CA ALA A 188 9.83 -12.44 -8.50
C ALA A 188 9.38 -12.03 -7.09
N GLN A 189 9.33 -10.73 -6.80
CA GLN A 189 8.81 -10.19 -5.54
C GLN A 189 7.29 -10.45 -5.41
N TRP A 190 6.52 -10.14 -6.46
CA TRP A 190 5.07 -10.36 -6.48
C TRP A 190 4.70 -11.83 -6.30
N GLN A 191 5.46 -12.75 -6.91
CA GLN A 191 5.26 -14.20 -6.74
C GLN A 191 5.36 -14.64 -5.26
N GLN A 192 6.10 -13.90 -4.43
CA GLN A 192 6.25 -14.12 -3.00
C GLN A 192 5.40 -13.15 -2.17
N SER A 193 4.17 -12.89 -2.60
CA SER A 193 3.26 -11.96 -1.92
C SER A 193 1.88 -12.57 -1.71
N VAL A 194 1.18 -12.04 -0.70
CA VAL A 194 -0.21 -12.42 -0.44
C VAL A 194 -1.16 -12.01 -1.58
N HIS A 195 -0.80 -11.02 -2.41
CA HIS A 195 -1.61 -10.63 -3.56
C HIS A 195 -1.59 -11.70 -4.65
N ARG A 196 -0.46 -12.38 -4.87
CA ARG A 196 -0.38 -13.54 -5.77
C ARG A 196 -1.20 -14.72 -5.24
N LEU A 197 -1.28 -14.88 -3.93
CA LEU A 197 -2.01 -15.94 -3.24
C LEU A 197 -3.30 -15.40 -2.61
N SER A 198 -4.07 -14.57 -3.33
CA SER A 198 -5.33 -14.00 -2.82
C SER A 198 -6.57 -14.78 -3.22
N SER A 199 -6.47 -15.59 -4.28
CA SER A 199 -7.56 -16.30 -4.93
C SER A 199 -7.77 -17.72 -4.35
N PHE A 200 -8.30 -18.66 -5.14
CA PHE A 200 -8.55 -20.04 -4.74
C PHE A 200 -7.27 -20.87 -4.53
N ASN A 201 -6.12 -20.32 -4.84
CA ASN A 201 -4.80 -20.80 -4.42
C ASN A 201 -4.51 -20.53 -2.92
N ASN A 202 -5.39 -19.84 -2.22
CA ASN A 202 -5.35 -19.62 -0.78
C ASN A 202 -6.36 -20.54 -0.09
N PRO A 203 -5.94 -21.57 0.64
CA PRO A 203 -6.88 -22.53 1.22
C PRO A 203 -7.83 -21.89 2.24
N PHE A 204 -7.39 -20.85 2.97
CA PHE A 204 -8.25 -20.14 3.92
C PHE A 204 -9.36 -19.37 3.20
N TYR A 205 -9.05 -18.71 2.09
CA TYR A 205 -10.04 -18.04 1.27
C TYR A 205 -10.99 -19.04 0.62
N LYS A 206 -10.45 -20.11 0.02
CA LYS A 206 -11.23 -21.17 -0.61
C LYS A 206 -12.24 -21.78 0.36
N SER A 207 -11.80 -22.15 1.58
CA SER A 207 -12.69 -22.72 2.60
C SER A 207 -13.81 -21.75 3.03
N SER A 208 -13.50 -20.43 3.12
CA SER A 208 -14.52 -19.41 3.39
C SER A 208 -15.55 -19.31 2.28
N VAL A 209 -15.11 -19.37 1.01
CA VAL A 209 -16.02 -19.33 -0.15
C VAL A 209 -16.84 -20.61 -0.27
N ASP A 210 -16.22 -21.78 -0.06
CA ASP A 210 -16.93 -23.07 -0.06
C ASP A 210 -18.06 -23.06 0.99
N TYR A 211 -17.78 -22.53 2.18
CA TYR A 211 -18.79 -22.39 3.23
C TYR A 211 -19.89 -21.38 2.84
N LEU A 212 -19.51 -20.21 2.30
CA LEU A 212 -20.46 -19.20 1.81
C LEU A 212 -21.41 -19.80 0.77
N MET A 213 -20.86 -20.52 -0.22
CA MET A 213 -21.65 -21.15 -1.28
C MET A 213 -22.60 -22.27 -0.77
N SER A 214 -22.26 -22.90 0.37
CA SER A 214 -23.11 -23.91 1.00
C SER A 214 -24.25 -23.34 1.85
N THR A 215 -24.14 -22.06 2.27
CA THR A 215 -25.03 -21.43 3.26
C THR A 215 -25.77 -20.19 2.75
N ALA A 216 -25.32 -19.61 1.62
CA ALA A 216 -25.88 -18.41 1.03
C ALA A 216 -25.99 -18.52 -0.50
N ASP A 217 -26.51 -17.46 -1.13
CA ASP A 217 -26.57 -17.38 -2.59
C ASP A 217 -25.14 -17.27 -3.18
N SER A 218 -24.85 -18.14 -4.15
CA SER A 218 -23.57 -18.19 -4.85
C SER A 218 -23.16 -16.87 -5.52
N THR A 219 -24.14 -16.02 -5.89
CA THR A 219 -23.86 -14.68 -6.45
C THR A 219 -23.14 -13.77 -5.47
N THR A 220 -23.28 -14.00 -4.16
CA THR A 220 -22.59 -13.24 -3.11
C THR A 220 -21.06 -13.38 -3.19
N VAL A 221 -20.55 -14.47 -3.77
CA VAL A 221 -19.11 -14.69 -3.97
C VAL A 221 -18.48 -13.59 -4.84
N ARG A 222 -19.23 -12.98 -5.76
CA ARG A 222 -18.74 -11.88 -6.60
C ARG A 222 -18.28 -10.69 -5.78
N TRP A 223 -18.89 -10.45 -4.62
CA TRP A 223 -18.43 -9.39 -3.71
C TRP A 223 -17.01 -9.67 -3.19
N CYS A 224 -16.70 -10.92 -2.82
CA CYS A 224 -15.34 -11.31 -2.44
C CYS A 224 -14.36 -11.18 -3.61
N ALA A 225 -14.83 -11.59 -4.81
CA ALA A 225 -14.02 -11.65 -6.02
C ALA A 225 -13.51 -10.28 -6.49
N GLY A 226 -14.22 -9.19 -6.19
CA GLY A 226 -13.76 -7.83 -6.49
C GLY A 226 -12.38 -7.50 -5.93
N CYS A 227 -11.98 -8.15 -4.81
CA CYS A 227 -10.68 -7.96 -4.17
C CYS A 227 -9.79 -9.21 -4.25
N HIS A 228 -10.36 -10.42 -4.32
CA HIS A 228 -9.61 -11.68 -4.24
C HIS A 228 -9.40 -12.35 -5.59
N ASP A 229 -10.40 -12.29 -6.49
CA ASP A 229 -10.42 -12.97 -7.78
C ASP A 229 -10.78 -12.02 -8.93
N PRO A 230 -10.10 -10.86 -9.07
CA PRO A 230 -10.50 -9.88 -10.07
C PRO A 230 -10.41 -10.42 -11.51
N VAL A 231 -9.52 -11.37 -11.80
CA VAL A 231 -9.46 -12.03 -13.12
C VAL A 231 -10.75 -12.76 -13.42
N MET A 232 -11.21 -13.60 -12.50
CA MET A 232 -12.46 -14.38 -12.65
C MET A 232 -13.68 -13.47 -12.76
N LEU A 233 -13.79 -12.45 -11.88
CA LEU A 233 -14.91 -11.53 -11.88
C LEU A 233 -14.99 -10.73 -13.18
N LEU A 234 -13.88 -10.08 -13.54
CA LEU A 234 -13.82 -9.19 -14.70
C LEU A 234 -13.94 -9.91 -16.06
N SER A 235 -13.67 -11.20 -16.09
CA SER A 235 -13.82 -12.02 -17.31
C SER A 235 -15.15 -12.77 -17.43
N GLY A 236 -16.04 -12.59 -16.44
CA GLY A 236 -17.34 -13.28 -16.43
C GLY A 236 -17.28 -14.75 -16.00
N MET A 237 -16.13 -15.24 -15.53
CA MET A 237 -15.97 -16.63 -15.09
C MET A 237 -16.63 -16.93 -13.74
N MET A 238 -17.17 -15.90 -13.08
CA MET A 238 -18.03 -16.02 -11.90
C MET A 238 -19.52 -16.23 -12.26
N GLU A 239 -19.85 -16.32 -13.56
CA GLU A 239 -21.20 -16.62 -14.01
C GLU A 239 -21.42 -18.14 -14.03
N GLY A 240 -22.52 -18.61 -13.43
CA GLY A 240 -22.87 -20.02 -13.38
C GLY A 240 -21.95 -20.85 -12.48
N LYS A 241 -21.49 -22.01 -12.98
CA LYS A 241 -20.64 -22.92 -12.20
C LYS A 241 -19.18 -22.46 -12.22
N ILE A 242 -18.65 -22.13 -11.06
CA ILE A 242 -17.26 -21.71 -10.90
C ILE A 242 -16.33 -22.92 -10.97
N ASP A 243 -15.31 -22.87 -11.85
CA ASP A 243 -14.23 -23.85 -11.88
C ASP A 243 -13.04 -23.34 -11.02
N PHE A 244 -12.97 -23.83 -9.79
CA PHE A 244 -11.93 -23.48 -8.83
C PHE A 244 -10.52 -23.96 -9.23
N ASN A 245 -10.41 -24.88 -10.21
CA ASN A 245 -9.15 -25.44 -10.66
C ASN A 245 -8.65 -24.79 -11.97
N SER A 246 -9.41 -23.85 -12.52
CA SER A 246 -8.96 -23.11 -13.70
C SER A 246 -7.70 -22.30 -13.41
N HIS A 247 -6.92 -21.97 -14.45
CA HIS A 247 -5.74 -21.14 -14.31
C HIS A 247 -6.08 -19.78 -13.69
N GLU A 248 -7.17 -19.18 -14.13
CA GLU A 248 -7.67 -17.89 -13.69
C GLU A 248 -8.07 -17.89 -12.22
N ALA A 249 -8.65 -18.99 -11.74
CA ALA A 249 -9.00 -19.19 -10.34
C ALA A 249 -7.76 -19.33 -9.43
N GLN A 250 -6.58 -19.51 -10.01
CA GLN A 250 -5.30 -19.62 -9.30
C GLN A 250 -4.41 -18.38 -9.52
N SER A 251 -4.89 -17.31 -10.16
CA SER A 251 -4.05 -16.17 -10.58
C SER A 251 -3.84 -15.11 -9.50
N GLY A 252 -4.76 -14.97 -8.55
CA GLY A 252 -4.72 -13.91 -7.54
C GLY A 252 -4.91 -12.52 -8.16
N ILE A 253 -4.34 -11.49 -7.52
CA ILE A 253 -4.28 -10.13 -8.04
C ILE A 253 -3.08 -10.04 -8.97
N THR A 254 -3.32 -9.96 -10.27
CA THR A 254 -2.29 -9.91 -11.31
C THR A 254 -1.70 -8.51 -11.48
N CYS A 255 -0.58 -8.41 -12.19
CA CYS A 255 -0.01 -7.10 -12.54
C CYS A 255 -1.03 -6.23 -13.29
N GLU A 256 -1.74 -6.84 -14.25
CA GLU A 256 -2.71 -6.15 -15.09
C GLU A 256 -3.97 -5.75 -14.33
N THR A 257 -4.48 -6.58 -13.41
CA THR A 257 -5.66 -6.23 -12.61
C THR A 257 -5.35 -5.13 -11.61
N CYS A 258 -4.14 -5.07 -11.07
CA CYS A 258 -3.71 -3.97 -10.21
C CYS A 258 -3.45 -2.69 -11.00
N HIS A 259 -2.53 -2.74 -11.99
CA HIS A 259 -2.12 -1.59 -12.79
C HIS A 259 -3.13 -1.16 -13.85
N GLY A 260 -4.19 -1.93 -14.08
CA GLY A 260 -5.31 -1.58 -14.93
C GLY A 260 -6.36 -0.70 -14.25
N ILE A 261 -6.30 -0.53 -12.93
CA ILE A 261 -7.18 0.37 -12.18
C ILE A 261 -6.89 1.81 -12.59
N THR A 262 -7.88 2.48 -13.17
CA THR A 262 -7.75 3.84 -13.71
C THR A 262 -8.28 4.90 -12.77
N SER A 263 -9.29 4.56 -12.00
CA SER A 263 -9.92 5.49 -11.06
C SER A 263 -10.59 4.75 -9.90
N ILE A 264 -10.84 5.51 -8.85
CA ILE A 264 -11.58 5.08 -7.66
C ILE A 264 -12.89 5.86 -7.67
N GLN A 265 -14.01 5.14 -7.54
CA GLN A 265 -15.33 5.76 -7.68
C GLN A 265 -15.65 6.64 -6.46
N ASP A 266 -15.35 6.13 -5.26
CA ASP A 266 -15.48 6.84 -4.00
C ASP A 266 -14.68 6.15 -2.88
N ILE A 267 -14.82 6.61 -1.65
CA ILE A 267 -14.08 6.13 -0.48
C ILE A 267 -14.82 5.05 0.32
N THR A 268 -15.78 4.34 -0.25
CA THR A 268 -16.52 3.27 0.44
C THR A 268 -15.71 1.99 0.63
N GLY A 269 -14.78 1.71 -0.26
CA GLY A 269 -14.02 0.44 -0.30
C GLY A 269 -14.78 -0.65 -1.05
N ASN A 270 -14.69 -1.92 -0.60
CA ASN A 270 -15.38 -3.08 -1.17
C ASN A 270 -15.05 -3.39 -2.65
N GLY A 271 -13.87 -3.01 -3.13
CA GLY A 271 -13.53 -3.12 -4.55
C GLY A 271 -14.12 -2.00 -5.42
N ASN A 272 -14.37 -0.81 -4.86
CA ASN A 272 -15.00 0.30 -5.57
C ASN A 272 -14.03 1.04 -6.49
N TYR A 273 -13.53 0.33 -7.51
CA TYR A 273 -12.62 0.84 -8.53
C TYR A 273 -13.16 0.65 -9.93
N VAL A 274 -12.58 1.38 -10.87
CA VAL A 274 -12.80 1.22 -12.32
C VAL A 274 -11.52 0.68 -12.93
N LEU A 275 -11.64 -0.40 -13.71
CA LEU A 275 -10.52 -1.00 -14.42
C LEU A 275 -10.71 -0.84 -15.93
N ASP A 276 -9.62 -0.49 -16.63
CA ASP A 276 -9.60 -0.42 -18.08
C ASP A 276 -8.77 -1.54 -18.69
N HIS A 277 -9.05 -1.81 -19.94
CA HIS A 277 -8.27 -2.76 -20.74
C HIS A 277 -6.76 -2.41 -20.70
N PRO A 278 -5.87 -3.40 -20.55
CA PRO A 278 -4.45 -3.18 -20.76
C PRO A 278 -4.16 -2.64 -22.15
N VAL A 279 -3.04 -1.92 -22.32
CA VAL A 279 -2.61 -1.46 -23.65
C VAL A 279 -2.38 -2.64 -24.55
N GLU A 280 -3.05 -2.65 -25.71
CA GLU A 280 -2.79 -3.62 -26.75
C GLU A 280 -1.68 -3.12 -27.68
N TYR A 281 -0.72 -4.00 -27.91
CA TYR A 281 0.39 -3.78 -28.83
C TYR A 281 0.28 -4.78 -29.98
N PRO A 282 0.85 -4.48 -31.16
CA PRO A 282 0.97 -5.49 -32.22
C PRO A 282 1.63 -6.74 -31.68
N PHE A 283 1.01 -7.89 -31.95
CA PHE A 283 1.50 -9.21 -31.48
C PHE A 283 1.44 -9.45 -29.97
N SER A 284 0.61 -8.72 -29.22
CA SER A 284 0.48 -8.90 -27.77
C SER A 284 0.04 -10.31 -27.35
N HIS A 285 -0.67 -11.04 -28.21
CA HIS A 285 -1.12 -12.42 -27.97
C HIS A 285 -0.22 -13.48 -28.65
N SER A 286 0.87 -13.08 -29.30
CA SER A 286 1.76 -13.98 -30.03
C SER A 286 2.85 -14.58 -29.13
N SER A 287 3.46 -15.66 -29.59
CA SER A 287 4.63 -16.31 -29.00
C SER A 287 5.85 -16.23 -29.92
N GLY A 288 7.02 -16.66 -29.43
CA GLY A 288 8.23 -16.77 -30.21
C GLY A 288 8.78 -15.42 -30.71
N ILE A 289 9.09 -15.32 -31.99
CA ILE A 289 9.73 -14.11 -32.58
C ILE A 289 8.77 -12.90 -32.56
N LEU A 290 7.49 -13.11 -32.76
CA LEU A 290 6.49 -12.04 -32.75
C LEU A 290 6.35 -11.44 -31.34
N GLN A 291 6.44 -12.26 -30.30
CA GLN A 291 6.50 -11.78 -28.92
C GLN A 291 7.74 -10.90 -28.68
N LYS A 292 8.90 -11.26 -29.22
CA LYS A 292 10.12 -10.43 -29.12
C LYS A 292 9.93 -9.10 -29.82
N ILE A 293 9.28 -9.08 -30.98
CA ILE A 293 8.94 -7.84 -31.70
C ILE A 293 8.01 -6.98 -30.85
N ASN A 294 6.99 -7.54 -30.24
CA ASN A 294 6.10 -6.84 -29.30
C ASN A 294 6.91 -6.17 -28.17
N GLN A 295 7.78 -6.93 -27.50
CA GLN A 295 8.65 -6.40 -26.43
C GLN A 295 9.56 -5.29 -26.91
N MET A 296 10.11 -5.40 -28.13
CA MET A 296 10.93 -4.33 -28.72
C MET A 296 10.12 -3.07 -28.98
N LEU A 297 8.89 -3.18 -29.47
CA LEU A 297 8.01 -2.02 -29.71
C LEU A 297 7.71 -1.27 -28.40
N ILE A 298 7.45 -1.98 -27.29
CA ILE A 298 7.25 -1.37 -25.96
C ILE A 298 8.51 -0.63 -25.53
N LYS A 299 9.69 -1.21 -25.73
CA LYS A 299 10.98 -0.60 -25.35
C LYS A 299 11.35 0.62 -26.21
N VAL A 300 10.98 0.62 -27.47
CA VAL A 300 11.21 1.74 -28.39
C VAL A 300 10.30 2.93 -28.08
N GLU A 301 9.04 2.67 -27.67
CA GLU A 301 8.09 3.72 -27.30
C GLU A 301 7.38 3.37 -25.97
N PRO A 302 8.07 3.53 -24.83
CA PRO A 302 7.55 3.12 -23.52
C PRO A 302 6.53 4.09 -22.95
N ARG A 303 6.29 5.27 -23.54
CA ARG A 303 5.37 6.30 -23.01
C ARG A 303 3.95 5.77 -22.85
N ALA A 304 3.43 5.05 -23.85
CA ALA A 304 2.10 4.45 -23.78
C ALA A 304 1.98 3.47 -22.60
N HIS A 305 3.00 2.62 -22.44
CA HIS A 305 3.08 1.66 -21.35
C HIS A 305 3.08 2.37 -19.98
N ARG A 306 3.98 3.35 -19.81
CA ARG A 306 4.11 4.11 -18.56
C ARG A 306 2.83 4.89 -18.23
N GLN A 307 2.26 5.59 -19.20
CA GLN A 307 1.05 6.40 -19.00
C GLN A 307 -0.18 5.56 -18.64
N LYS A 308 -0.22 4.29 -19.05
CA LYS A 308 -1.33 3.39 -18.74
C LYS A 308 -1.12 2.61 -17.45
N MET A 309 0.10 2.14 -17.19
CA MET A 309 0.42 1.23 -16.09
C MET A 309 0.88 1.94 -14.82
N LEU A 310 1.22 3.24 -14.88
CA LEU A 310 1.67 4.04 -13.74
C LEU A 310 0.88 5.35 -13.65
N LEU A 311 -0.38 5.21 -13.29
CA LEU A 311 -1.24 6.36 -13.04
C LEU A 311 -0.96 6.96 -11.65
N PRO A 312 -1.20 8.26 -11.44
CA PRO A 312 -1.03 8.91 -10.13
C PRO A 312 -1.78 8.21 -9.00
N VAL A 313 -2.95 7.66 -9.29
CA VAL A 313 -3.80 6.93 -8.32
C VAL A 313 -3.06 5.77 -7.64
N HIS A 314 -2.13 5.09 -8.33
CA HIS A 314 -1.36 3.98 -7.77
C HIS A 314 -0.42 4.41 -6.63
N SER A 315 -0.15 5.70 -6.50
CA SER A 315 0.69 6.28 -5.43
C SER A 315 -0.12 6.87 -4.28
N GLU A 316 -1.45 6.76 -4.32
CA GLU A 316 -2.33 7.29 -3.28
C GLU A 316 -2.76 6.21 -2.29
N GLY A 317 -3.11 6.61 -1.05
CA GLY A 317 -3.63 5.69 -0.03
C GLY A 317 -4.99 5.12 -0.42
N GLU A 318 -5.78 5.88 -1.15
CA GLU A 318 -7.09 5.54 -1.70
C GLU A 318 -7.03 4.32 -2.62
N PHE A 319 -5.92 4.14 -3.33
CA PHE A 319 -5.71 2.96 -4.16
C PHE A 319 -5.77 1.67 -3.33
N CYS A 320 -5.04 1.62 -2.23
CA CYS A 320 -5.04 0.46 -1.32
C CYS A 320 -6.39 0.30 -0.62
N MET A 321 -7.05 1.43 -0.31
CA MET A 321 -8.37 1.46 0.33
C MET A 321 -9.42 0.68 -0.47
N THR A 322 -9.35 0.63 -1.79
CA THR A 322 -10.35 -0.08 -2.60
C THR A 322 -10.60 -1.50 -2.12
N CYS A 323 -9.55 -2.20 -1.67
CA CYS A 323 -9.60 -3.57 -1.15
C CYS A 323 -9.38 -3.65 0.37
N HIS A 324 -8.64 -2.70 0.97
CA HIS A 324 -8.32 -2.69 2.40
C HIS A 324 -9.28 -1.83 3.26
N LYS A 325 -10.49 -1.62 2.76
CA LYS A 325 -11.62 -1.06 3.50
C LYS A 325 -12.88 -1.77 3.07
N VAL A 326 -13.52 -2.45 4.02
CA VAL A 326 -14.62 -3.36 3.76
C VAL A 326 -15.82 -3.02 4.64
N SER A 327 -17.00 -3.08 4.06
CA SER A 327 -18.27 -3.05 4.77
C SER A 327 -19.21 -4.11 4.20
N LEU A 328 -20.07 -4.61 5.07
CA LEU A 328 -21.09 -5.59 4.74
C LEU A 328 -22.45 -4.91 4.79
N ASP A 329 -23.29 -5.17 3.81
CA ASP A 329 -24.66 -4.75 3.73
C ASP A 329 -25.43 -5.77 2.87
N LYS A 330 -26.68 -5.52 2.57
CA LYS A 330 -27.44 -6.37 1.64
C LYS A 330 -26.77 -6.36 0.25
N PRO A 331 -26.67 -7.49 -0.43
CA PRO A 331 -27.12 -8.84 -0.04
C PRO A 331 -26.06 -9.66 0.74
N GLN A 332 -24.85 -9.13 0.99
CA GLN A 332 -23.75 -9.88 1.64
C GLN A 332 -24.10 -10.26 3.08
N ASN A 333 -24.80 -9.38 3.78
CA ASN A 333 -25.31 -9.59 5.12
C ASN A 333 -26.75 -9.10 5.17
N ASN A 334 -27.72 -9.98 5.34
CA ASN A 334 -29.15 -9.65 5.35
C ASN A 334 -29.62 -9.00 6.65
N TYR A 335 -28.73 -8.67 7.56
CA TYR A 335 -29.05 -8.09 8.85
C TYR A 335 -29.00 -6.56 8.84
N ARG A 336 -27.81 -5.98 8.70
CA ARG A 336 -27.57 -4.52 8.66
C ARG A 336 -26.20 -4.20 8.09
N TRP A 337 -25.97 -2.92 7.81
CA TRP A 337 -24.63 -2.43 7.49
C TRP A 337 -23.67 -2.66 8.68
N LEU A 338 -22.53 -3.29 8.41
CA LEU A 338 -21.47 -3.56 9.37
C LEU A 338 -20.12 -3.16 8.78
N ARG A 339 -19.28 -2.52 9.58
CA ARG A 339 -17.91 -2.18 9.18
C ARG A 339 -17.00 -3.39 9.41
N GLY A 340 -16.44 -3.96 8.33
CA GLY A 340 -15.40 -4.96 8.34
C GLY A 340 -14.01 -4.36 8.60
N GLN A 341 -12.96 -4.96 8.01
CA GLN A 341 -11.60 -4.40 8.09
C GLN A 341 -11.56 -2.99 7.53
N ASN A 342 -10.71 -2.13 8.11
CA ASN A 342 -10.63 -0.73 7.71
C ASN A 342 -9.31 -0.10 8.15
N GLU A 343 -8.29 -0.34 7.38
CA GLU A 343 -6.96 0.25 7.61
C GLU A 343 -6.96 1.72 7.18
N TYR A 344 -7.69 2.05 6.11
CA TYR A 344 -7.67 3.38 5.51
C TYR A 344 -8.18 4.49 6.45
N ASP A 345 -9.36 4.32 7.04
CA ASP A 345 -9.90 5.41 7.89
C ASP A 345 -9.03 5.63 9.12
N ALA A 346 -8.47 4.55 9.71
CA ALA A 346 -7.56 4.67 10.83
C ALA A 346 -6.25 5.40 10.45
N TRP A 347 -5.70 5.10 9.27
CA TRP A 347 -4.54 5.80 8.72
C TRP A 347 -4.88 7.26 8.41
N HIS A 348 -5.98 7.51 7.69
CA HIS A 348 -6.40 8.86 7.29
C HIS A 348 -6.65 9.76 8.50
N HIS A 349 -7.19 9.22 9.61
CA HIS A 349 -7.45 9.91 10.86
C HIS A 349 -6.26 9.91 11.84
N SER A 350 -5.06 9.59 11.36
CA SER A 350 -3.85 9.56 12.19
C SER A 350 -2.86 10.66 11.83
N GLY A 351 -1.88 10.88 12.70
CA GLY A 351 -0.73 11.72 12.40
C GLY A 351 0.16 11.15 11.30
N VAL A 352 0.05 9.85 11.00
CA VAL A 352 0.89 9.19 9.97
C VAL A 352 0.52 9.67 8.58
N SER A 353 -0.77 9.90 8.28
CA SER A 353 -1.20 10.51 7.02
C SER A 353 -0.88 12.01 6.92
N GLY A 354 -0.61 12.66 8.07
CA GLY A 354 -0.49 14.11 8.16
C GLY A 354 -1.82 14.85 8.20
N ASN A 355 -2.96 14.18 8.10
CA ASN A 355 -4.27 14.82 8.04
C ASN A 355 -4.79 15.20 9.44
N ALA A 356 -4.59 14.35 10.43
CA ALA A 356 -5.23 14.49 11.74
C ALA A 356 -4.42 15.38 12.70
N VAL A 357 -4.89 16.58 12.97
CA VAL A 357 -4.28 17.54 13.90
C VAL A 357 -4.25 17.00 15.34
N ALA A 358 -5.31 16.31 15.76
CA ALA A 358 -5.45 15.83 17.13
C ALA A 358 -4.67 14.56 17.46
N SER A 359 -3.79 14.06 16.60
CA SER A 359 -2.98 12.86 16.88
C SER A 359 -2.02 13.05 18.05
N PHE A 360 -1.76 11.98 18.81
CA PHE A 360 -0.73 12.00 19.86
C PHE A 360 0.67 12.09 19.26
N TYR A 361 0.96 11.28 18.27
CA TYR A 361 2.23 11.24 17.55
C TYR A 361 2.03 11.38 16.05
N ALA A 362 2.99 12.01 15.41
CA ALA A 362 3.07 12.12 13.95
C ALA A 362 4.54 12.01 13.52
N PRO A 363 4.83 11.37 12.39
CA PRO A 363 6.17 11.40 11.81
C PRO A 363 6.52 12.81 11.32
N THR A 364 7.79 13.04 11.01
CA THR A 364 8.28 14.33 10.50
C THR A 364 7.68 14.71 9.14
N SER A 365 7.29 13.71 8.36
CA SER A 365 6.59 13.85 7.07
C SER A 365 5.49 12.81 6.94
N PRO A 366 4.37 13.14 6.26
CA PRO A 366 3.30 12.19 6.01
C PRO A 366 3.79 10.93 5.30
N LEU A 367 3.23 9.78 5.67
CA LEU A 367 3.52 8.48 5.07
C LEU A 367 2.23 7.86 4.52
N LYS A 368 2.32 7.31 3.30
CA LYS A 368 1.26 6.55 2.65
C LYS A 368 1.48 5.04 2.82
N CYS A 369 0.50 4.23 2.45
CA CYS A 369 0.55 2.76 2.56
C CYS A 369 1.80 2.18 1.88
N GLN A 370 2.11 2.68 0.68
CA GLN A 370 3.26 2.25 -0.12
C GLN A 370 4.61 2.55 0.55
N ASN A 371 4.69 3.56 1.43
CA ASN A 371 5.95 3.88 2.11
C ASN A 371 6.38 2.77 3.08
N CYS A 372 5.42 2.09 3.71
CA CYS A 372 5.68 1.01 4.67
C CYS A 372 5.64 -0.38 4.02
N HIS A 373 4.60 -0.64 3.18
CA HIS A 373 4.36 -1.98 2.62
C HIS A 373 5.07 -2.26 1.29
N MET A 374 5.54 -1.21 0.61
CA MET A 374 6.26 -1.28 -0.66
C MET A 374 7.56 -0.46 -0.56
N GLY A 375 8.45 -0.82 0.36
CA GLY A 375 9.77 -0.19 0.53
C GLY A 375 10.56 -0.18 -0.78
N LEU A 376 11.56 0.70 -0.88
CA LEU A 376 12.42 0.76 -2.06
C LEU A 376 13.42 -0.39 -2.05
N GLU A 377 13.38 -1.23 -3.10
CA GLU A 377 14.26 -2.38 -3.32
C GLU A 377 15.26 -2.09 -4.44
N VAL A 378 16.49 -2.58 -4.29
CA VAL A 378 17.49 -2.53 -5.36
C VAL A 378 17.05 -3.40 -6.53
N SER A 379 17.09 -2.88 -7.75
CA SER A 379 16.60 -3.61 -8.92
C SER A 379 17.30 -3.13 -10.20
N ASN A 380 17.50 -4.08 -11.12
CA ASN A 380 17.94 -3.83 -12.48
C ASN A 380 16.80 -3.79 -13.50
N ASP A 381 15.56 -3.87 -13.05
CA ASP A 381 14.37 -3.78 -13.90
C ASP A 381 14.35 -2.47 -14.69
N LYS A 382 13.83 -2.51 -15.91
CA LYS A 382 13.82 -1.34 -16.81
C LYS A 382 12.98 -0.16 -16.32
N GLY A 383 12.08 -0.41 -15.37
CA GLY A 383 11.28 0.62 -14.71
C GLY A 383 11.91 1.20 -13.44
N ASN A 384 13.18 0.86 -13.11
CA ASN A 384 13.83 1.38 -11.91
C ASN A 384 14.07 2.90 -11.99
N ASP A 385 14.07 3.54 -10.83
CA ASP A 385 14.54 4.91 -10.63
C ASP A 385 15.79 4.88 -9.73
N ALA A 386 16.90 5.41 -10.23
CA ALA A 386 18.20 5.38 -9.55
C ALA A 386 18.60 3.99 -9.02
N GLY A 387 18.32 2.92 -9.78
CA GLY A 387 18.63 1.54 -9.41
C GLY A 387 17.69 0.93 -8.37
N LYS A 388 16.54 1.52 -8.13
CA LYS A 388 15.53 1.04 -7.16
C LYS A 388 14.14 1.00 -7.77
N VAL A 389 13.31 0.09 -7.24
CA VAL A 389 11.87 -0.02 -7.53
C VAL A 389 11.08 -0.05 -6.23
N ARG A 390 9.79 0.27 -6.29
CA ARG A 390 8.88 -0.05 -5.19
C ARG A 390 8.77 -1.56 -5.07
N GLY A 391 9.01 -2.07 -3.85
CA GLY A 391 8.94 -3.50 -3.57
C GLY A 391 7.52 -4.05 -3.74
N HIS A 392 7.40 -5.19 -4.42
CA HIS A 392 6.13 -5.87 -4.64
C HIS A 392 5.98 -7.13 -3.77
N PHE A 393 6.76 -7.25 -2.71
CA PHE A 393 6.55 -8.24 -1.66
C PHE A 393 5.31 -7.94 -0.83
N PHE A 394 4.88 -6.67 -0.77
CA PHE A 394 3.80 -6.18 0.08
C PHE A 394 3.99 -6.64 1.54
N ASN A 395 5.16 -6.30 2.10
CA ASN A 395 5.57 -6.73 3.43
C ASN A 395 4.49 -6.46 4.48
N ALA A 396 4.08 -7.52 5.17
CA ALA A 396 3.04 -7.50 6.18
C ALA A 396 3.21 -8.70 7.14
N VAL A 397 2.17 -9.02 7.89
CA VAL A 397 2.21 -9.98 9.01
C VAL A 397 1.82 -11.42 8.62
N ASN A 398 1.66 -11.73 7.33
CA ASN A 398 1.20 -13.06 6.91
C ASN A 398 2.34 -14.08 6.88
N THR A 399 2.51 -14.78 8.00
CA THR A 399 3.40 -15.94 8.11
C THR A 399 2.70 -17.27 7.81
N ALA A 400 1.35 -17.27 7.67
CA ALA A 400 0.59 -18.51 7.50
C ALA A 400 0.77 -19.09 6.09
N LEU A 401 0.50 -18.30 5.04
CA LEU A 401 0.60 -18.80 3.66
C LEU A 401 1.99 -19.37 3.33
N PRO A 402 3.11 -18.66 3.63
CA PRO A 402 4.43 -19.21 3.34
C PRO A 402 4.85 -20.36 4.25
N SER A 403 4.04 -20.78 5.25
CA SER A 403 4.27 -21.96 6.08
C SER A 403 3.55 -23.19 5.57
N LEU A 404 2.61 -23.05 4.63
CA LEU A 404 1.89 -24.18 4.07
C LEU A 404 2.82 -25.02 3.18
N LYS A 405 2.60 -26.36 3.16
CA LYS A 405 3.45 -27.30 2.43
C LYS A 405 3.65 -26.89 0.96
N ASP A 406 2.56 -26.50 0.29
CA ASP A 406 2.57 -26.15 -1.13
C ASP A 406 3.13 -24.74 -1.43
N HIS A 407 3.33 -23.93 -0.39
CA HIS A 407 3.83 -22.55 -0.50
C HIS A 407 5.02 -22.29 0.40
N LEU A 408 5.66 -23.33 0.94
CA LEU A 408 6.73 -23.20 1.94
C LEU A 408 7.87 -22.30 1.44
N ASN A 409 8.04 -21.16 2.11
CA ASN A 409 9.04 -20.17 1.78
C ASN A 409 9.64 -19.53 3.05
N PRO A 410 10.75 -20.08 3.54
CA PRO A 410 11.41 -19.59 4.76
C PRO A 410 11.88 -18.12 4.66
N GLU A 411 12.27 -17.65 3.46
CA GLU A 411 12.70 -16.26 3.25
C GLU A 411 11.53 -15.30 3.39
N TRP A 412 10.36 -15.67 2.89
CA TRP A 412 9.15 -14.87 3.09
C TRP A 412 8.74 -14.84 4.57
N ILE A 413 8.79 -15.98 5.28
CA ILE A 413 8.53 -16.03 6.73
C ILE A 413 9.50 -15.10 7.46
N LYS A 414 10.80 -15.19 7.14
CA LYS A 414 11.82 -14.32 7.73
C LYS A 414 11.55 -12.85 7.46
N ARG A 415 11.26 -12.47 6.21
CA ARG A 415 10.96 -11.09 5.83
C ARG A 415 9.73 -10.54 6.57
N SER A 416 8.67 -11.35 6.73
CA SER A 416 7.50 -10.97 7.52
C SER A 416 7.83 -10.82 9.01
N THR A 417 8.72 -11.66 9.54
CA THR A 417 9.19 -11.59 10.92
C THR A 417 10.00 -10.31 11.14
N ASP A 418 10.98 -10.05 10.28
CA ASP A 418 11.81 -8.84 10.35
C ASP A 418 10.92 -7.57 10.27
N PHE A 419 9.92 -7.57 9.38
CA PHE A 419 8.97 -6.46 9.25
C PHE A 419 8.15 -6.23 10.52
N MET A 420 7.71 -7.28 11.22
CA MET A 420 6.99 -7.18 12.49
C MET A 420 7.87 -6.66 13.62
N GLN A 421 9.15 -7.01 13.63
CA GLN A 421 10.12 -6.68 14.68
C GLN A 421 10.80 -5.32 14.48
N ASP A 422 10.64 -4.70 13.30
CA ASP A 422 11.23 -3.41 12.95
C ASP A 422 10.51 -2.24 13.65
N GLU A 423 10.65 -2.14 14.95
CA GLU A 423 10.11 -1.08 15.83
C GLU A 423 8.65 -0.68 15.59
N LYS A 424 7.81 -1.63 15.12
CA LYS A 424 6.40 -1.37 14.83
C LYS A 424 5.58 -1.11 16.08
N ILE A 425 5.96 -1.79 17.17
CA ILE A 425 5.28 -1.73 18.44
C ILE A 425 6.30 -1.81 19.57
N ALA A 426 5.99 -1.25 20.70
CA ALA A 426 6.83 -1.33 21.90
C ALA A 426 6.04 -1.94 23.05
N VAL A 427 6.73 -2.69 23.88
CA VAL A 427 6.28 -3.17 25.19
C VAL A 427 7.18 -2.55 26.25
N ASP A 428 6.62 -2.08 27.34
CA ASP A 428 7.36 -1.44 28.44
C ASP A 428 6.73 -1.79 29.79
N PHE A 429 7.52 -2.27 30.73
CA PHE A 429 7.12 -2.36 32.11
C PHE A 429 7.14 -0.97 32.74
N TYR A 430 5.98 -0.35 32.95
CA TYR A 430 5.89 1.05 33.31
C TYR A 430 5.89 1.29 34.83
N GLY A 431 5.12 0.51 35.57
CA GLY A 431 4.95 0.73 37.01
C GLY A 431 4.69 -0.54 37.78
N VAL A 432 4.90 -0.50 39.07
CA VAL A 432 4.61 -1.58 40.01
C VAL A 432 3.91 -1.03 41.25
N GLU A 433 2.88 -1.72 41.71
CA GLU A 433 2.25 -1.50 43.02
C GLU A 433 2.54 -2.68 43.90
N ILE A 434 3.03 -2.43 45.07
CA ILE A 434 3.37 -3.39 46.11
C ILE A 434 2.67 -2.96 47.39
N ASP A 435 1.74 -3.77 47.89
CA ASP A 435 0.92 -3.48 49.07
C ASP A 435 0.33 -2.06 49.10
N GLY A 436 -0.21 -1.64 47.94
CA GLY A 436 -0.80 -0.32 47.75
C GLY A 436 0.19 0.84 47.53
N ASN A 437 1.50 0.58 47.53
CA ASN A 437 2.53 1.58 47.23
C ASN A 437 2.92 1.48 45.73
N TYR A 438 2.55 2.46 44.94
CA TYR A 438 2.80 2.52 43.51
C TYR A 438 4.13 3.25 43.18
N THR A 439 5.00 2.57 42.46
CA THR A 439 6.26 3.13 41.93
C THR A 439 6.23 3.18 40.42
N SER A 440 6.45 4.35 39.82
CA SER A 440 6.48 4.54 38.35
C SER A 440 7.30 5.77 37.95
N PRO A 441 7.93 5.82 36.77
CA PRO A 441 8.20 4.65 35.93
C PRO A 441 9.18 3.70 36.62
N LEU A 442 9.08 2.43 36.28
CA LEU A 442 10.01 1.41 36.75
C LEU A 442 11.42 1.72 36.28
N GLN A 443 12.32 1.61 37.21
CA GLN A 443 13.76 1.56 36.96
C GLN A 443 14.24 0.14 37.25
N ASP A 444 15.33 -0.25 36.68
CA ASP A 444 15.83 -1.62 36.50
C ASP A 444 15.78 -2.58 37.73
N LYS A 445 15.37 -2.13 38.89
CA LYS A 445 15.37 -2.92 40.11
C LYS A 445 14.24 -2.56 41.06
N ILE A 446 13.45 -3.56 41.42
CA ILE A 446 12.33 -3.46 42.38
C ILE A 446 12.67 -4.34 43.60
N THR A 447 12.32 -3.89 44.81
CA THR A 447 12.44 -4.69 46.02
C THR A 447 11.10 -5.35 46.34
N LEU A 448 11.05 -6.65 46.46
CA LEU A 448 9.89 -7.42 46.89
C LEU A 448 10.15 -8.17 48.17
N GLN A 449 9.07 -8.46 48.94
CA GLN A 449 9.07 -9.38 50.07
C GLN A 449 8.16 -10.58 49.80
N PRO A 450 8.45 -11.75 50.40
CA PRO A 450 7.54 -12.90 50.32
C PRO A 450 6.14 -12.57 50.81
N SER A 451 5.11 -13.28 50.29
CA SER A 451 3.68 -13.08 50.65
C SER A 451 3.14 -11.70 50.33
N THR A 452 3.73 -10.99 49.40
CA THR A 452 3.33 -9.63 49.00
C THR A 452 2.49 -9.70 47.73
N LYS A 453 1.40 -8.93 47.70
CA LYS A 453 0.63 -8.77 46.45
C LYS A 453 1.32 -7.73 45.56
N VAL A 454 1.54 -8.14 44.32
CA VAL A 454 2.18 -7.30 43.29
C VAL A 454 1.23 -7.06 42.15
N ARG A 455 1.08 -5.82 41.72
CA ARG A 455 0.47 -5.45 40.44
C ARG A 455 1.53 -4.76 39.59
N ILE A 456 1.73 -5.20 38.36
CA ILE A 456 2.63 -4.57 37.39
C ILE A 456 1.84 -4.02 36.21
N ASP A 457 2.21 -2.83 35.78
CA ASP A 457 1.61 -2.15 34.64
C ASP A 457 2.51 -2.35 33.41
N VAL A 458 1.95 -2.95 32.37
CA VAL A 458 2.62 -3.14 31.06
C VAL A 458 1.99 -2.22 30.05
N VAL A 459 2.79 -1.38 29.41
CA VAL A 459 2.35 -0.50 28.32
C VAL A 459 2.68 -1.11 26.99
N VAL A 460 1.66 -1.29 26.13
CA VAL A 460 1.83 -1.67 24.73
C VAL A 460 1.51 -0.46 23.86
N ARG A 461 2.46 -0.04 23.04
CA ARG A 461 2.36 1.17 22.24
C ARG A 461 2.64 0.93 20.76
N THR A 462 1.80 1.45 19.88
CA THR A 462 2.06 1.50 18.43
C THR A 462 3.07 2.62 18.11
N LYS A 463 4.19 2.28 17.48
CA LYS A 463 5.24 3.21 17.05
C LYS A 463 5.25 3.39 15.52
N GLY A 464 5.53 2.33 14.79
CA GLY A 464 5.67 2.30 13.33
C GLY A 464 4.44 1.75 12.60
N ILE A 465 3.23 1.87 13.17
CA ILE A 465 1.99 1.37 12.60
C ILE A 465 1.09 2.54 12.24
N GLY A 466 0.72 2.65 10.95
CA GLY A 466 -0.11 3.73 10.42
C GLY A 466 -1.61 3.52 10.56
N HIS A 467 -2.06 2.32 10.93
CA HIS A 467 -3.46 1.94 11.13
C HIS A 467 -3.64 1.27 12.50
N LYS A 468 -4.82 0.74 12.80
CA LYS A 468 -5.03 0.01 14.06
C LYS A 468 -4.15 -1.24 14.14
N PHE A 469 -3.71 -1.56 15.35
CA PHE A 469 -3.07 -2.84 15.65
C PHE A 469 -4.04 -3.73 16.45
N PRO A 470 -4.27 -4.99 16.04
CA PRO A 470 -3.86 -5.55 14.77
C PRO A 470 -4.65 -4.97 13.58
N GLY A 471 -4.02 -4.98 12.39
CA GLY A 471 -4.69 -4.64 11.13
C GLY A 471 -5.30 -5.88 10.47
N GLY A 472 -6.03 -5.67 9.37
CA GLY A 472 -6.67 -6.72 8.61
C GLY A 472 -7.89 -7.31 9.32
N THR A 473 -8.03 -8.62 9.24
CA THR A 473 -9.14 -9.37 9.80
C THR A 473 -8.89 -9.68 11.27
N ILE A 474 -9.27 -8.72 12.13
CA ILE A 474 -8.97 -8.74 13.58
C ILE A 474 -9.57 -9.92 14.35
N ASP A 475 -10.61 -10.55 13.80
CA ASP A 475 -11.27 -11.74 14.36
C ASP A 475 -10.46 -13.02 14.14
N SER A 476 -9.60 -13.05 13.15
CA SER A 476 -8.78 -14.24 12.82
C SER A 476 -7.34 -14.15 13.29
N ASN A 477 -6.79 -12.96 13.45
CA ASN A 477 -5.44 -12.75 13.96
C ASN A 477 -5.38 -13.05 15.46
N GLU A 478 -4.23 -13.53 15.93
CA GLU A 478 -4.01 -13.84 17.35
C GLU A 478 -2.74 -13.16 17.88
N PRO A 479 -2.79 -11.84 18.07
CA PRO A 479 -1.80 -11.15 18.90
C PRO A 479 -2.21 -11.20 20.36
N TRP A 480 -1.24 -11.50 21.23
CA TRP A 480 -1.47 -11.53 22.68
C TRP A 480 -0.22 -11.10 23.44
N LEU A 481 -0.46 -10.54 24.63
CA LEU A 481 0.60 -10.25 25.57
C LEU A 481 0.79 -11.45 26.49
N GLN A 482 1.99 -12.02 26.45
CA GLN A 482 2.44 -13.07 27.33
C GLN A 482 3.29 -12.44 28.42
N VAL A 483 2.92 -12.62 29.70
CA VAL A 483 3.71 -12.18 30.84
C VAL A 483 3.99 -13.36 31.74
N PHE A 484 5.27 -13.55 32.12
CA PHE A 484 5.65 -14.61 33.01
C PHE A 484 6.79 -14.18 33.92
N VAL A 485 6.84 -14.81 35.10
CA VAL A 485 7.84 -14.55 36.14
C VAL A 485 8.69 -15.80 36.33
N GLN A 486 10.00 -15.62 36.23
CA GLN A 486 10.97 -16.69 36.46
C GLN A 486 11.76 -16.44 37.74
N ASN A 487 12.01 -17.49 38.50
CA ASN A 487 12.96 -17.48 39.61
C ASN A 487 14.42 -17.47 39.11
N GLU A 488 15.37 -17.44 40.00
CA GLU A 488 16.81 -17.48 39.67
C GLU A 488 17.24 -18.77 38.94
N ASN A 489 16.52 -19.85 39.12
CA ASN A 489 16.78 -21.13 38.43
C ASN A 489 16.16 -21.17 37.02
N GLY A 490 15.42 -20.10 36.60
CA GLY A 490 14.72 -20.03 35.32
C GLY A 490 13.38 -20.77 35.30
N GLU A 491 12.87 -21.21 36.47
CA GLU A 491 11.56 -21.85 36.57
C GLU A 491 10.45 -20.82 36.56
N THR A 492 9.41 -21.04 35.76
CA THR A 492 8.24 -20.13 35.68
C THR A 492 7.34 -20.34 36.90
N ILE A 493 7.24 -19.31 37.74
CA ILE A 493 6.42 -19.32 38.96
C ILE A 493 5.06 -18.64 38.81
N TYR A 494 4.92 -17.80 37.80
CA TYR A 494 3.67 -17.17 37.37
C TYR A 494 3.65 -17.04 35.86
N GLY A 495 2.48 -17.13 35.24
CA GLY A 495 2.35 -16.92 33.82
C GLY A 495 0.93 -16.63 33.38
N SER A 496 0.80 -15.69 32.43
CA SER A 496 -0.40 -15.37 31.68
C SER A 496 -0.06 -15.36 30.22
N GLY A 497 -0.91 -15.92 29.36
CA GLY A 497 -0.65 -16.03 27.93
C GLY A 497 0.35 -17.15 27.56
N LEU A 498 0.51 -18.15 28.41
CA LEU A 498 1.32 -19.33 28.13
C LEU A 498 0.65 -20.22 27.08
N LEU A 499 1.46 -21.05 26.41
CA LEU A 499 0.96 -22.03 25.44
C LEU A 499 0.81 -23.38 26.09
N ASP A 500 -0.34 -24.05 25.86
CA ASP A 500 -0.52 -25.45 26.23
C ASP A 500 0.23 -26.41 25.28
N GLY A 501 0.15 -27.72 25.56
CA GLY A 501 0.78 -28.77 24.75
C GLY A 501 0.25 -28.83 23.30
N LYS A 502 -0.92 -28.31 23.02
CA LYS A 502 -1.53 -28.19 21.68
C LYS A 502 -1.33 -26.82 21.06
N LYS A 503 -0.54 -25.96 21.69
CA LYS A 503 -0.28 -24.59 21.25
C LYS A 503 -1.49 -23.65 21.25
N PHE A 504 -2.51 -23.91 22.08
CA PHE A 504 -3.49 -22.90 22.42
C PHE A 504 -2.90 -21.90 23.42
N VAL A 505 -3.27 -20.65 23.26
CA VAL A 505 -2.92 -19.60 24.21
C VAL A 505 -3.89 -19.69 25.39
N ASP A 506 -3.40 -19.64 26.61
CA ASP A 506 -4.27 -19.69 27.78
C ASP A 506 -5.23 -18.49 27.81
N GLN A 507 -6.40 -18.68 28.43
CA GLN A 507 -7.49 -17.70 28.43
C GLN A 507 -7.23 -16.50 29.35
N SER A 508 -6.20 -16.53 30.19
CA SER A 508 -5.78 -15.40 31.03
C SER A 508 -5.01 -14.34 30.24
N ALA A 509 -4.61 -14.65 29.00
CA ALA A 509 -3.89 -13.75 28.14
C ALA A 509 -4.69 -12.47 27.83
N HIS A 510 -4.01 -11.36 27.74
CA HIS A 510 -4.57 -10.16 27.14
C HIS A 510 -4.42 -10.21 25.61
N PHE A 511 -5.56 -10.32 24.92
CA PHE A 511 -5.62 -10.43 23.47
C PHE A 511 -5.94 -9.09 22.80
N PHE A 512 -5.25 -8.82 21.70
CA PHE A 512 -5.58 -7.72 20.78
C PHE A 512 -6.34 -8.29 19.58
N ARG A 513 -7.63 -8.52 19.71
CA ARG A 513 -8.45 -9.14 18.66
C ARG A 513 -9.90 -8.67 18.70
N GLY A 514 -10.65 -8.99 17.64
CA GLY A 514 -12.11 -8.91 17.64
C GLY A 514 -12.76 -10.27 17.84
N ILE A 515 -13.89 -10.30 18.50
CA ILE A 515 -14.76 -11.48 18.61
C ILE A 515 -16.10 -11.13 17.97
N LEU A 516 -16.42 -11.84 16.89
CA LEU A 516 -17.65 -11.66 16.11
C LEU A 516 -18.63 -12.78 16.42
N LEU A 517 -19.91 -12.43 16.52
CA LEU A 517 -20.98 -13.37 16.80
C LEU A 517 -21.99 -13.41 15.67
N ASP A 518 -22.56 -14.59 15.44
CA ASP A 518 -23.69 -14.81 14.56
C ASP A 518 -25.03 -14.50 15.27
N LYS A 519 -26.15 -14.77 14.59
CA LYS A 519 -27.52 -14.54 15.12
C LYS A 519 -27.91 -15.46 16.30
N HIS A 520 -27.15 -16.53 16.55
CA HIS A 520 -27.37 -17.46 17.67
C HIS A 520 -26.44 -17.15 18.85
N GLY A 521 -25.54 -16.18 18.73
CA GLY A 521 -24.51 -15.85 19.71
C GLY A 521 -23.28 -16.74 19.64
N GLU A 522 -23.11 -17.53 18.55
CA GLU A 522 -21.98 -18.39 18.35
C GLU A 522 -20.81 -17.61 17.69
N PHE A 523 -19.58 -18.05 17.93
CA PHE A 523 -18.39 -17.41 17.40
C PHE A 523 -18.25 -17.62 15.89
N ILE A 524 -17.91 -16.56 15.17
CA ILE A 524 -17.55 -16.62 13.76
C ILE A 524 -16.14 -17.23 13.63
N LEU A 525 -16.07 -18.53 13.34
CA LEU A 525 -14.80 -19.27 13.21
C LEU A 525 -14.47 -19.71 11.78
N LYS A 526 -15.44 -19.58 10.86
CA LYS A 526 -15.28 -19.99 9.45
C LYS A 526 -15.04 -18.83 8.50
N ARG A 527 -14.62 -17.67 9.03
CA ARG A 527 -14.48 -16.47 8.20
C ARG A 527 -15.74 -16.20 7.35
N ASN A 528 -16.90 -16.36 7.96
CA ASN A 528 -18.25 -16.30 7.39
C ASN A 528 -18.90 -14.93 7.67
N PRO A 529 -18.48 -13.85 6.97
CA PRO A 529 -18.93 -12.49 7.26
C PRO A 529 -20.44 -12.30 7.02
N HIS A 530 -21.05 -13.12 6.17
CA HIS A 530 -22.48 -13.09 5.88
C HIS A 530 -23.37 -13.49 7.09
N GLU A 531 -22.83 -14.20 8.06
CA GLU A 531 -23.51 -14.58 9.30
C GLU A 531 -23.22 -13.64 10.46
N TRP A 532 -22.28 -12.69 10.29
CA TRP A 532 -21.94 -11.75 11.35
C TRP A 532 -23.08 -10.79 11.66
N VAL A 533 -23.47 -10.74 12.93
CA VAL A 533 -24.55 -9.90 13.46
C VAL A 533 -24.02 -8.83 14.41
N THR A 534 -23.07 -9.18 15.26
CA THR A 534 -22.52 -8.24 16.25
C THR A 534 -21.08 -8.54 16.60
N THR A 535 -20.40 -7.52 17.12
CA THR A 535 -19.07 -7.65 17.71
C THR A 535 -19.20 -7.65 19.22
N LEU A 536 -18.86 -8.77 19.84
CA LEU A 536 -18.85 -8.92 21.29
C LEU A 536 -17.72 -8.13 21.92
N TYR A 537 -16.55 -8.18 21.29
CA TYR A 537 -15.32 -7.62 21.80
C TYR A 537 -14.45 -7.12 20.63
N ASN A 538 -13.86 -5.95 20.80
CA ASN A 538 -12.90 -5.40 19.84
C ASN A 538 -11.83 -4.63 20.60
N ASN A 539 -10.69 -5.29 20.80
CA ASN A 539 -9.51 -4.65 21.36
C ASN A 539 -8.46 -4.42 20.27
N SER A 540 -8.25 -3.16 19.96
CA SER A 540 -7.24 -2.71 19.00
C SER A 540 -6.63 -1.38 19.41
N ILE A 541 -5.34 -1.19 19.21
CA ILE A 541 -4.62 0.05 19.53
C ILE A 541 -4.58 0.95 18.29
N PRO A 542 -5.12 2.19 18.34
CA PRO A 542 -5.00 3.14 17.23
C PRO A 542 -3.56 3.54 16.94
N PRO A 543 -3.26 4.10 15.75
CA PRO A 543 -1.93 4.60 15.39
C PRO A 543 -1.42 5.64 16.39
N GLY A 544 -0.16 5.51 16.81
CA GLY A 544 0.48 6.43 17.75
C GLY A 544 -0.19 6.48 19.13
N SER A 545 -0.87 5.40 19.52
CA SER A 545 -1.57 5.29 20.81
C SER A 545 -0.98 4.17 21.65
N ALA A 546 -1.48 4.02 22.87
CA ALA A 546 -1.03 3.00 23.80
C ALA A 546 -2.21 2.34 24.52
N GLU A 547 -1.96 1.18 25.10
CA GLU A 547 -2.82 0.50 26.05
C GLU A 547 -2.01 0.09 27.27
N VAL A 548 -2.60 0.19 28.45
CA VAL A 548 -1.99 -0.25 29.71
C VAL A 548 -2.71 -1.50 30.20
N ILE A 549 -1.95 -2.55 30.46
CA ILE A 549 -2.45 -3.82 30.94
C ILE A 549 -1.91 -4.06 32.35
N HIS A 550 -2.78 -4.47 33.25
CA HIS A 550 -2.45 -4.73 34.64
C HIS A 550 -2.35 -6.23 34.88
N TYR A 551 -1.27 -6.69 35.48
CA TYR A 551 -1.09 -8.06 35.91
C TYR A 551 -0.92 -8.10 37.42
N GLU A 552 -1.67 -8.94 38.09
CA GLU A 552 -1.62 -9.12 39.54
C GLU A 552 -1.26 -10.57 39.88
N TRP A 553 -0.38 -10.75 40.84
CA TRP A 553 -0.08 -12.06 41.43
C TRP A 553 0.45 -11.91 42.85
N ASP A 554 0.38 -12.99 43.61
CA ASP A 554 0.96 -13.08 44.94
C ASP A 554 2.32 -13.74 44.86
N ILE A 555 3.32 -13.19 45.55
CA ILE A 555 4.65 -13.78 45.64
C ILE A 555 4.55 -15.01 46.55
N PRO A 556 4.92 -16.22 46.12
CA PRO A 556 4.85 -17.41 46.93
C PRO A 556 5.73 -17.31 48.19
N ASP A 557 5.29 -17.96 49.28
CA ASP A 557 6.09 -18.14 50.50
C ASP A 557 7.36 -18.90 50.21
N GLY A 558 8.45 -18.50 50.89
CA GLY A 558 9.72 -19.22 50.82
C GLY A 558 10.56 -18.93 49.57
N VAL A 559 10.15 -18.05 48.69
CA VAL A 559 10.97 -17.62 47.56
C VAL A 559 12.01 -16.61 48.07
N ASN A 560 13.28 -17.04 48.03
CA ASN A 560 14.43 -16.23 48.35
C ASN A 560 15.22 -15.96 47.06
N GLY A 561 15.55 -14.71 46.75
CA GLY A 561 16.33 -14.35 45.59
C GLY A 561 15.63 -13.41 44.60
N GLY A 562 16.26 -13.18 43.45
CA GLY A 562 15.75 -12.29 42.41
C GLY A 562 14.75 -12.97 41.49
N PHE A 563 13.86 -12.17 40.92
CA PHE A 563 12.93 -12.61 39.91
C PHE A 563 13.20 -11.89 38.60
N LYS A 564 12.88 -12.55 37.51
CA LYS A 564 12.85 -11.96 36.18
C LYS A 564 11.42 -11.96 35.66
N ILE A 565 10.87 -10.77 35.41
CA ILE A 565 9.55 -10.63 34.77
C ILE A 565 9.81 -10.35 33.30
N ILE A 566 9.15 -11.10 32.43
CA ILE A 566 9.29 -11.02 30.99
C ILE A 566 7.91 -10.78 30.39
N ALA A 567 7.79 -9.77 29.54
CA ALA A 567 6.60 -9.51 28.73
C ALA A 567 6.95 -9.64 27.25
N ASN A 568 6.23 -10.53 26.54
CA ASN A 568 6.37 -10.75 25.11
C ASN A 568 5.06 -10.43 24.43
N LEU A 569 5.05 -9.49 23.49
CA LEU A 569 3.94 -9.34 22.56
C LEU A 569 4.14 -10.32 21.41
N ASN A 570 3.36 -11.37 21.41
CA ASN A 570 3.39 -12.42 20.42
C ASN A 570 2.33 -12.22 19.36
N TYR A 571 2.57 -12.73 18.16
CA TYR A 571 1.63 -12.71 17.03
C TYR A 571 1.63 -14.06 16.31
N ARG A 572 0.43 -14.58 16.04
CA ARG A 572 0.16 -15.71 15.14
C ARG A 572 -0.90 -15.32 14.13
N LYS A 573 -0.69 -15.62 12.84
CA LYS A 573 -1.58 -15.12 11.76
C LYS A 573 -2.99 -15.68 11.83
N PHE A 574 -3.26 -16.82 12.24
CA PHE A 574 -4.59 -17.35 12.51
C PHE A 574 -4.61 -17.97 13.90
N ASN A 575 -5.68 -17.72 14.66
CA ASN A 575 -5.87 -18.39 15.93
C ASN A 575 -6.07 -19.89 15.71
N ARG A 576 -5.77 -20.66 16.74
CA ARG A 576 -5.80 -22.12 16.67
C ARG A 576 -7.20 -22.66 16.34
N SER A 577 -8.24 -22.11 16.92
CA SER A 577 -9.62 -22.53 16.68
C SER A 577 -10.02 -22.37 15.20
N ILE A 578 -9.62 -21.27 14.56
CA ILE A 578 -9.87 -21.06 13.14
C ILE A 578 -9.12 -22.09 12.30
N THR A 579 -7.83 -22.33 12.56
CA THR A 579 -7.06 -23.30 11.75
C THR A 579 -7.62 -24.71 11.88
N GLU A 580 -8.10 -25.12 13.04
CA GLU A 580 -8.75 -26.42 13.23
C GLU A 580 -10.11 -26.52 12.53
N THR A 581 -10.79 -25.38 12.32
CA THR A 581 -12.10 -25.34 11.64
C THR A 581 -11.95 -25.34 10.12
N PHE A 582 -10.90 -24.70 9.58
CA PHE A 582 -10.69 -24.55 8.15
C PHE A 582 -9.93 -25.68 7.47
N LEU A 583 -9.07 -26.37 8.22
CA LEU A 583 -8.11 -27.30 7.65
C LEU A 583 -8.40 -28.70 8.19
N ASP A 584 -8.39 -29.70 7.30
CA ASP A 584 -8.63 -31.10 7.65
C ASP A 584 -7.54 -31.66 8.58
N GLU A 585 -6.33 -31.07 8.54
CA GLU A 585 -5.22 -31.43 9.40
C GLU A 585 -4.75 -30.25 10.26
N PRO A 586 -4.37 -30.48 11.53
CA PRO A 586 -3.87 -29.43 12.41
C PRO A 586 -2.55 -28.85 11.90
N ILE A 587 -2.53 -27.56 11.56
CA ILE A 587 -1.31 -26.82 11.17
C ILE A 587 -0.83 -25.99 12.35
N TYR A 588 0.49 -26.10 12.67
CA TYR A 588 1.16 -25.24 13.63
C TYR A 588 1.78 -24.05 12.91
N LEU A 589 1.07 -22.90 12.97
CA LEU A 589 1.56 -21.68 12.34
C LEU A 589 2.66 -21.02 13.18
N PRO A 590 3.61 -20.31 12.55
CA PRO A 590 4.66 -19.60 13.24
C PRO A 590 4.12 -18.57 14.23
N ILE A 591 4.75 -18.50 15.39
CA ILE A 591 4.54 -17.46 16.40
C ILE A 591 5.74 -16.53 16.34
N VAL A 592 5.48 -15.23 16.22
CA VAL A 592 6.51 -14.19 16.17
C VAL A 592 6.39 -13.31 17.41
N THR A 593 7.44 -13.19 18.20
CA THR A 593 7.54 -12.17 19.24
C THR A 593 7.89 -10.84 18.58
N MET A 594 6.92 -9.92 18.54
CA MET A 594 7.04 -8.62 17.87
C MET A 594 7.86 -7.63 18.70
N ALA A 595 7.67 -7.65 20.01
CA ALA A 595 8.37 -6.81 20.98
C ALA A 595 8.42 -7.51 22.33
N SER A 596 9.42 -7.21 23.12
CA SER A 596 9.55 -7.73 24.48
C SER A 596 10.17 -6.71 25.41
N ASP A 597 9.88 -6.84 26.68
CA ASP A 597 10.57 -6.14 27.76
C ASP A 597 10.86 -7.11 28.92
N THR A 598 11.89 -6.78 29.67
CA THR A 598 12.33 -7.62 30.80
C THR A 598 12.76 -6.72 31.96
N VAL A 599 12.22 -6.98 33.13
CA VAL A 599 12.65 -6.33 34.37
C VAL A 599 13.15 -7.38 35.36
N THR A 600 14.27 -7.10 36.03
CA THR A 600 14.80 -7.95 37.08
C THR A 600 14.43 -7.35 38.43
N ILE A 601 13.86 -8.17 39.29
CA ILE A 601 13.52 -7.80 40.67
C ILE A 601 14.61 -8.32 41.60
N VAL A 602 15.20 -7.45 42.41
CA VAL A 602 16.22 -7.79 43.41
C VAL A 602 15.82 -7.30 44.77
N VAL A 603 16.29 -8.00 45.83
CA VAL A 603 15.88 -7.77 47.24
C VAL A 603 16.32 -6.43 47.81
N HIS A 604 17.18 -5.64 47.17
CA HIS A 604 17.56 -4.28 47.63
C HIS A 604 17.87 -3.39 46.43
N SER A 605 17.21 -2.23 46.33
CA SER A 605 17.59 -1.19 45.36
C SER A 605 17.52 0.22 45.92
N GLN A 606 18.39 1.12 45.40
CA GLN A 606 18.29 2.56 45.61
C GLN A 606 17.42 3.19 44.53
N ASN A 607 16.57 4.17 44.93
CA ASN A 607 15.80 4.98 43.98
C ASN A 607 16.75 5.76 43.07
N SER A 608 16.66 5.57 41.77
CA SER A 608 17.33 6.41 40.80
C SER A 608 16.45 7.62 40.46
N ASN A 609 17.06 8.77 40.22
CA ASN A 609 16.32 9.98 39.81
C ASN A 609 15.83 9.85 38.37
N LEU A 610 14.58 10.24 38.13
CA LEU A 610 13.98 10.29 36.77
C LEU A 610 14.78 11.23 35.85
N LYS A 611 14.93 10.83 34.61
CA LYS A 611 15.59 11.58 33.56
C LYS A 611 14.58 12.18 32.59
N VAL A 612 14.99 13.13 31.77
CA VAL A 612 14.14 13.78 30.76
C VAL A 612 13.62 12.76 29.74
N GLU A 613 14.41 11.71 29.43
CA GLU A 613 14.04 10.63 28.52
C GLU A 613 12.83 9.83 29.03
N ASP A 614 12.64 9.73 30.35
CA ASP A 614 11.50 9.05 30.95
C ASP A 614 10.17 9.78 30.65
N ALA A 615 10.20 11.05 30.25
CA ALA A 615 9.00 11.79 29.89
C ALA A 615 8.19 11.12 28.77
N ILE A 616 8.83 10.44 27.82
CA ILE A 616 8.14 9.72 26.73
C ILE A 616 7.43 8.49 27.27
N ARG A 617 8.06 7.70 28.14
CA ARG A 617 7.44 6.52 28.78
C ARG A 617 6.22 6.94 29.60
N ILE A 618 6.34 8.04 30.37
CA ILE A 618 5.25 8.59 31.18
C ILE A 618 4.12 9.10 30.28
N ASN A 619 4.45 9.74 29.15
CA ASN A 619 3.47 10.21 28.19
C ASN A 619 2.69 9.03 27.55
N ASP A 620 3.35 7.94 27.20
CA ASP A 620 2.72 6.73 26.65
C ASP A 620 1.75 6.08 27.63
N TYR A 621 2.16 5.98 28.89
CA TYR A 621 1.26 5.54 29.97
C TYR A 621 0.06 6.48 30.12
N GLY A 622 0.27 7.79 30.14
CA GLY A 622 -0.78 8.80 30.22
C GLY A 622 -1.77 8.69 29.05
N ILE A 623 -1.29 8.41 27.84
CA ILE A 623 -2.13 8.16 26.64
C ILE A 623 -3.00 6.90 26.86
N GLY A 624 -2.43 5.82 27.34
CA GLY A 624 -3.15 4.59 27.65
C GLY A 624 -4.23 4.83 28.71
N MET A 625 -3.91 5.50 29.80
CA MET A 625 -4.87 5.85 30.86
C MET A 625 -5.99 6.78 30.37
N LEU A 626 -5.67 7.79 29.56
CA LEU A 626 -6.67 8.67 28.95
C LEU A 626 -7.63 7.91 28.03
N ARG A 627 -7.12 6.93 27.29
CA ARG A 627 -7.91 6.08 26.40
C ARG A 627 -8.85 5.16 27.21
N GLN A 628 -8.39 4.64 28.34
CA GLN A 628 -9.19 3.84 29.28
C GLN A 628 -10.14 4.68 30.15
N ASN A 629 -10.16 6.02 29.95
CA ASN A 629 -10.94 6.98 30.71
C ASN A 629 -10.56 7.08 32.21
N ASN A 630 -9.36 6.61 32.57
CA ASN A 630 -8.77 6.88 33.89
C ASN A 630 -8.13 8.27 33.87
N LEU A 631 -8.99 9.31 34.08
CA LEU A 631 -8.58 10.70 33.94
C LEU A 631 -7.60 11.16 35.03
N GLU A 632 -7.68 10.59 36.24
CA GLU A 632 -6.80 10.91 37.32
C GLU A 632 -5.36 10.45 37.06
N ALA A 633 -5.18 9.17 36.69
CA ALA A 633 -3.89 8.63 36.33
C ALA A 633 -3.30 9.33 35.10
N ALA A 634 -4.13 9.60 34.09
CA ALA A 634 -3.71 10.34 32.90
C ALA A 634 -3.23 11.77 33.24
N ARG A 635 -3.98 12.49 34.08
CA ARG A 635 -3.62 13.84 34.53
C ARG A 635 -2.29 13.82 35.27
N THR A 636 -2.13 12.93 36.25
CA THR A 636 -0.89 12.77 37.04
C THR A 636 0.29 12.49 36.10
N ALA A 637 0.14 11.57 35.14
CA ALA A 637 1.18 11.27 34.18
C ALA A 637 1.55 12.49 33.33
N PHE A 638 0.59 13.18 32.72
CA PHE A 638 0.90 14.32 31.86
C PHE A 638 1.42 15.54 32.63
N THR A 639 1.01 15.74 33.88
CA THR A 639 1.62 16.74 34.76
C THR A 639 3.09 16.40 34.94
N ARG A 640 3.42 15.16 35.26
CA ARG A 640 4.80 14.71 35.41
C ARG A 640 5.63 14.89 34.15
N VAL A 641 5.02 14.62 32.96
CA VAL A 641 5.67 14.89 31.66
C VAL A 641 6.06 16.36 31.51
N THR A 642 5.18 17.30 31.88
CA THR A 642 5.45 18.75 31.77
C THR A 642 6.47 19.24 32.79
N GLU A 643 6.58 18.59 33.94
CA GLU A 643 7.63 18.86 34.96
C GLU A 643 9.01 18.39 34.48
N LEU A 644 9.10 17.14 33.92
CA LEU A 644 10.36 16.56 33.49
C LEU A 644 10.87 17.17 32.20
N ASN A 645 9.99 17.49 31.28
CA ASN A 645 10.31 18.10 29.98
C ASN A 645 9.44 19.32 29.70
N PRO A 646 9.73 20.47 30.32
CA PRO A 646 8.95 21.70 30.15
C PRO A 646 8.94 22.26 28.71
N LYS A 647 9.81 21.76 27.82
CA LYS A 647 9.87 22.16 26.42
C LYS A 647 9.06 21.23 25.50
N TYR A 648 8.39 20.22 26.04
CA TYR A 648 7.60 19.27 25.24
C TYR A 648 6.16 19.77 25.10
N ALA A 649 5.87 20.49 24.00
CA ALA A 649 4.57 21.12 23.75
C ALA A 649 3.41 20.10 23.74
N ASP A 650 3.62 18.89 23.22
CA ASP A 650 2.58 17.84 23.19
C ASP A 650 2.21 17.36 24.61
N GLY A 651 3.09 17.43 25.59
CA GLY A 651 2.78 17.15 27.00
C GLY A 651 1.68 18.07 27.54
N TYR A 652 1.79 19.36 27.25
CA TYR A 652 0.76 20.34 27.62
C TYR A 652 -0.53 20.17 26.82
N ILE A 653 -0.45 19.80 25.55
CA ILE A 653 -1.64 19.44 24.76
C ILE A 653 -2.37 18.26 25.39
N ASN A 654 -1.64 17.23 25.81
CA ASN A 654 -2.24 16.03 26.42
C ASN A 654 -2.84 16.34 27.79
N LEU A 655 -2.19 17.19 28.57
CA LEU A 655 -2.75 17.70 29.83
C LEU A 655 -4.05 18.49 29.59
N ALA A 656 -4.08 19.35 28.57
CA ALA A 656 -5.28 20.07 28.16
C ALA A 656 -6.42 19.13 27.76
N ARG A 657 -6.12 18.02 27.05
CA ARG A 657 -7.14 17.00 26.69
C ARG A 657 -7.82 16.41 27.92
N VAL A 658 -7.04 16.10 28.96
CA VAL A 658 -7.59 15.58 30.22
C VAL A 658 -8.49 16.63 30.86
N HIS A 659 -8.03 17.87 30.99
CA HIS A 659 -8.81 18.95 31.58
C HIS A 659 -10.09 19.26 30.80
N ILE A 660 -10.09 19.13 29.46
CA ILE A 660 -11.30 19.26 28.64
C ILE A 660 -12.30 18.15 28.98
N LYS A 661 -11.83 16.90 29.11
CA LYS A 661 -12.69 15.77 29.50
C LYS A 661 -13.24 15.91 30.91
N GLU A 662 -12.47 16.48 31.84
CA GLU A 662 -12.89 16.78 33.20
C GLU A 662 -13.80 18.02 33.32
N GLY A 663 -14.01 18.79 32.23
CA GLY A 663 -14.77 20.04 32.23
C GLY A 663 -14.00 21.22 32.85
N LYS A 664 -12.70 21.10 33.08
CA LYS A 664 -11.82 22.13 33.73
C LYS A 664 -11.25 23.04 32.65
N PHE A 665 -12.09 23.84 31.99
CA PHE A 665 -11.74 24.61 30.78
C PHE A 665 -10.68 25.69 31.00
N ASP A 666 -10.64 26.28 32.21
CA ASP A 666 -9.61 27.28 32.56
C ASP A 666 -8.23 26.65 32.63
N LEU A 667 -8.10 25.49 33.28
CA LEU A 667 -6.84 24.73 33.35
C LEU A 667 -6.41 24.23 31.98
N ALA A 668 -7.38 23.78 31.16
CA ALA A 668 -7.10 23.40 29.78
C ALA A 668 -6.56 24.58 28.96
N SER A 669 -7.17 25.76 29.11
CA SER A 669 -6.71 26.99 28.45
C SER A 669 -5.31 27.42 28.88
N GLN A 670 -4.97 27.30 30.16
CA GLN A 670 -3.62 27.55 30.67
C GLN A 670 -2.60 26.59 30.04
N ALA A 671 -2.89 25.29 30.01
CA ALA A 671 -2.01 24.31 29.40
C ALA A 671 -1.80 24.61 27.91
N LEU A 672 -2.86 25.01 27.17
CA LEU A 672 -2.75 25.41 25.76
C LEU A 672 -1.92 26.69 25.56
N LEU A 673 -1.90 27.63 26.51
CA LEU A 673 -1.02 28.79 26.45
C LEU A 673 0.47 28.38 26.56
N PHE A 674 0.81 27.45 27.45
CA PHE A 674 2.16 26.92 27.53
C PHE A 674 2.56 26.18 26.25
N ALA A 675 1.67 25.35 25.69
CA ALA A 675 1.93 24.67 24.42
C ALA A 675 2.20 25.68 23.28
N GLU A 676 1.44 26.76 23.19
CA GLU A 676 1.60 27.81 22.18
C GLU A 676 2.87 28.62 22.37
N PHE A 677 3.25 28.89 23.62
CA PHE A 677 4.52 29.56 23.94
C PHE A 677 5.72 28.74 23.49
N ILE A 678 5.68 27.40 23.70
CA ILE A 678 6.77 26.51 23.31
C ILE A 678 6.79 26.33 21.76
N LYS A 679 5.63 26.19 21.14
CA LYS A 679 5.48 25.97 19.70
C LYS A 679 4.47 26.97 19.12
N PRO A 680 4.90 28.17 18.71
CA PRO A 680 4.02 29.17 18.13
C PRO A 680 3.28 28.66 16.90
N LYS A 681 2.00 29.05 16.74
CA LYS A 681 1.12 28.62 15.65
C LYS A 681 0.90 27.08 15.59
N PHE A 682 1.05 26.38 16.73
CA PHE A 682 0.82 24.94 16.77
C PHE A 682 -0.66 24.62 16.47
N PRO A 683 -1.01 23.92 15.37
CA PRO A 683 -2.40 23.72 14.96
C PRO A 683 -3.26 23.03 16.02
N LYS A 684 -2.67 22.14 16.84
CA LYS A 684 -3.35 21.48 17.96
C LYS A 684 -3.96 22.49 18.96
N VAL A 685 -3.28 23.61 19.20
CA VAL A 685 -3.78 24.65 20.11
C VAL A 685 -5.09 25.24 19.59
N ALA A 686 -5.16 25.59 18.31
CA ALA A 686 -6.37 26.12 17.70
C ALA A 686 -7.51 25.10 17.77
N PHE A 687 -7.24 23.84 17.44
CA PHE A 687 -8.21 22.75 17.51
C PHE A 687 -8.81 22.58 18.93
N PHE A 688 -7.97 22.46 19.97
CA PHE A 688 -8.46 22.26 21.35
C PHE A 688 -9.11 23.51 21.92
N ARG A 689 -8.67 24.73 21.56
CA ARG A 689 -9.40 25.97 21.89
C ARG A 689 -10.78 26.01 21.21
N GLY A 690 -10.89 25.51 19.99
CA GLY A 690 -12.18 25.33 19.30
C GLY A 690 -13.11 24.42 20.08
N LEU A 691 -12.61 23.27 20.55
CA LEU A 691 -13.40 22.35 21.39
C LEU A 691 -13.84 23.01 22.70
N ILE A 692 -12.97 23.78 23.39
CA ILE A 692 -13.33 24.52 24.61
C ILE A 692 -14.42 25.54 24.29
N ALA A 693 -14.26 26.35 23.23
CA ALA A 693 -15.24 27.35 22.83
C ALA A 693 -16.60 26.70 22.52
N LYS A 694 -16.62 25.58 21.81
CA LYS A 694 -17.84 24.80 21.54
C LYS A 694 -18.51 24.32 22.84
N LYS A 695 -17.74 23.75 23.77
CA LYS A 695 -18.25 23.27 25.06
C LYS A 695 -18.82 24.39 25.95
N LEU A 696 -18.30 25.62 25.82
CA LEU A 696 -18.78 26.82 26.49
C LEU A 696 -19.92 27.53 25.74
N GLY A 697 -20.41 26.99 24.62
CA GLY A 697 -21.48 27.56 23.83
C GLY A 697 -21.06 28.75 22.95
N ASN A 698 -19.77 29.08 22.89
CA ASN A 698 -19.25 30.14 22.03
C ASN A 698 -18.99 29.62 20.59
N TYR A 699 -20.08 29.32 19.87
CA TYR A 699 -20.01 28.72 18.53
C TYR A 699 -19.31 29.62 17.50
N PRO A 700 -19.49 30.98 17.46
CA PRO A 700 -18.74 31.81 16.53
C PRO A 700 -17.22 31.68 16.68
N LYS A 701 -16.74 31.62 17.92
CA LYS A 701 -15.32 31.43 18.23
C LYS A 701 -14.84 30.02 17.88
N ALA A 702 -15.66 29.00 18.13
CA ALA A 702 -15.35 27.62 17.78
C ALA A 702 -15.19 27.48 16.25
N ILE A 703 -16.14 27.99 15.46
CA ILE A 703 -16.08 27.96 13.99
C ILE A 703 -14.82 28.68 13.49
N GLN A 704 -14.51 29.86 14.01
CA GLN A 704 -13.31 30.61 13.62
C GLN A 704 -12.03 29.76 13.82
N LEU A 705 -11.93 29.05 14.94
CA LEU A 705 -10.77 28.25 15.29
C LEU A 705 -10.67 26.96 14.46
N PHE A 706 -11.79 26.28 14.20
CA PHE A 706 -11.81 25.10 13.34
C PHE A 706 -11.55 25.46 11.88
N GLU A 707 -12.03 26.60 11.39
CA GLU A 707 -11.68 27.12 10.05
C GLU A 707 -10.18 27.46 9.93
N GLN A 708 -9.56 27.95 11.01
CA GLN A 708 -8.11 28.13 11.05
C GLN A 708 -7.37 26.80 10.89
N VAL A 709 -7.84 25.74 11.55
CA VAL A 709 -7.29 24.39 11.39
C VAL A 709 -7.52 23.87 9.98
N ARG A 710 -8.74 24.06 9.41
CA ARG A 710 -9.09 23.61 8.06
C ARG A 710 -8.18 24.21 6.96
N LYS A 711 -7.70 25.44 7.14
CA LYS A 711 -6.76 26.07 6.19
C LYS A 711 -5.41 25.35 6.09
N THR A 712 -4.96 24.70 7.15
CA THR A 712 -3.68 23.97 7.20
C THR A 712 -3.83 22.47 7.07
N HIS A 713 -5.01 21.94 7.43
CA HIS A 713 -5.33 20.50 7.44
C HIS A 713 -6.76 20.32 6.83
N PRO A 714 -6.92 20.54 5.51
CA PRO A 714 -8.23 20.50 4.87
C PRO A 714 -8.89 19.12 4.89
N GLU A 715 -8.11 18.06 5.03
CA GLU A 715 -8.56 16.67 5.05
C GLU A 715 -8.80 16.12 6.49
N ASP A 716 -8.63 16.95 7.53
CA ASP A 716 -8.92 16.52 8.90
C ASP A 716 -10.43 16.34 9.11
N ARG A 717 -10.88 15.09 8.99
CA ARG A 717 -12.30 14.73 9.10
C ARG A 717 -12.87 15.00 10.50
N ILE A 718 -12.04 14.92 11.56
CA ILE A 718 -12.49 15.24 12.91
C ILE A 718 -12.80 16.73 12.97
N ASN A 719 -11.91 17.58 12.48
CA ASN A 719 -12.12 19.01 12.43
C ASN A 719 -13.31 19.39 11.51
N ILE A 720 -13.48 18.70 10.37
CA ILE A 720 -14.63 18.91 9.47
C ILE A 720 -15.94 18.57 10.18
N ASN A 721 -15.98 17.46 10.92
CA ASN A 721 -17.16 17.07 11.68
C ASN A 721 -17.48 18.08 12.79
N GLU A 722 -16.47 18.63 13.48
CA GLU A 722 -16.67 19.68 14.48
C GLU A 722 -17.25 20.96 13.88
N LEU A 723 -16.88 21.30 12.64
CA LEU A 723 -17.46 22.41 11.88
C LEU A 723 -18.91 22.17 11.46
N GLY A 724 -19.28 20.92 11.15
CA GLY A 724 -20.63 20.55 10.71
C GLY A 724 -21.64 20.46 11.86
N GLN A 725 -21.19 20.29 13.09
CA GLN A 725 -22.01 20.24 14.31
C GLN A 725 -22.25 21.65 14.89
#